data_6c7683a71fc85422e7c34589883c09fc
#
_entry.id   6c7683a71fc85422e7c34589883c09fc
#
_cell.length_a   1.000
_cell.length_b   1.000
_cell.length_c   1.000
_cell.angle_alpha   90.00
_cell.angle_beta   90.00
_cell.angle_gamma   90.00
#
_symmetry.space_group_name_H-M   'P 1'
#
loop_
_entity.id
_entity.type
_entity.pdbx_description
1 polymer ?
#
loop_
_entity_poly.entity_id
_entity_poly.type
_entity_poly.pdbx_seq_one_letter_code
_entity_poly.pdbx_strand_id
1 'polypeptide(L)'
;MRRTAPEQCKFLNMILRLGAVMFLLPILVFAGTQPDGNGVSPINVMPLPASRQVTPGRLKLDASSTVAVNGYSDARLERAIARMLQRLRRRTGLVLPLTVNVGANQSAALIVSVKEGLATYPKFGEDESYSLVINGGSATLQANTTLGAMRGLETFFQLVSGDADGYYVPFVNIQDKPRFGWRGLMIDVGRHFEPVDVIKHNLDGTAMVKMNVFHWHLSDDQGFRIESKKYPKLQEKGSNGQYYTQEQVREVIEYAADRGVRVVPEFDMPGHTTAWMPGYPELASLPGPYEIETRWGVFDPTMDPTKEETYEFLDNFIGEMAALFPDEYFHIGGDENNGKQWRANPQIQEFMKAHNFHTTAELQTYFNQRILKIVQKYGKKMVGWDEILTPDLPKETVVQSWRGYKSLDKSAREGYNAIWSTDYYLDHMGPAEYHYLSDPLPADADLTSEQAFHVVGGEVCMWSEFVSEENIDSRIWPRTAAVAERFWSPRDVNDVADMYRRLDVMSVWLEQAGLQHLSSTNRMLRQISGTENLGPLGTLGKIASPEGAGTREKMNHHGTPSTQLVPLVKPVDAVAPDPPYRRQFAALVDALLSDAPKFVAGSDELARNFQQWRDMGPGFAALVAKAPVLDTVSGRVALLQKLGSGGLEALQYLHSRKSASADWKAAQLELVKQAEKPDASLLKLPWLGSYRALVLAAADAGAAKSGNANEWKQKILDEAAKDEPKQKYTW
;
A
#
# COMPACT_ATOMS: atom_id res chain seq x y z
N MET A 1 9.49 -73.81 -27.65
CA MET A 1 8.74 -73.51 -28.88
C MET A 1 8.74 -72.02 -29.12
N ARG A 2 9.21 -71.62 -30.27
CA ARG A 2 9.29 -70.24 -30.80
C ARG A 2 7.92 -69.60 -30.96
N ARG A 3 7.83 -68.27 -30.75
CA ARG A 3 7.11 -67.24 -31.55
C ARG A 3 7.37 -65.89 -30.91
N THR A 4 8.29 -65.10 -31.40
CA THR A 4 8.25 -64.05 -32.44
C THR A 4 7.61 -62.76 -31.91
N ALA A 5 8.43 -61.76 -31.61
CA ALA A 5 8.10 -60.33 -31.77
C ALA A 5 7.98 -60.06 -33.30
N PRO A 6 7.20 -59.11 -33.81
CA PRO A 6 7.39 -57.68 -33.58
C PRO A 6 6.09 -56.85 -33.74
N GLU A 7 5.82 -55.95 -32.88
CA GLU A 7 4.86 -54.85 -33.12
C GLU A 7 5.12 -53.55 -32.30
N GLN A 8 6.28 -53.48 -31.65
CA GLN A 8 6.60 -52.24 -30.84
C GLN A 8 7.45 -51.19 -31.60
N CYS A 9 7.73 -51.38 -32.87
CA CYS A 9 8.60 -50.46 -33.63
C CYS A 9 7.88 -49.44 -34.53
N LYS A 10 6.53 -49.45 -34.57
CA LYS A 10 5.78 -48.47 -35.36
C LYS A 10 5.15 -47.31 -34.56
N PHE A 11 5.16 -47.40 -33.24
CA PHE A 11 4.65 -46.33 -32.38
C PHE A 11 5.66 -45.25 -32.03
N LEU A 12 6.95 -45.58 -32.15
CA LEU A 12 8.02 -44.65 -31.78
C LEU A 12 8.35 -43.61 -32.87
N ASN A 13 7.98 -43.86 -34.13
CA ASN A 13 8.22 -42.94 -35.26
C ASN A 13 7.06 -41.97 -35.57
N MET A 14 5.92 -42.08 -34.86
CA MET A 14 4.80 -41.14 -34.97
C MET A 14 4.84 -40.04 -33.90
N ILE A 15 5.58 -40.25 -32.81
CA ILE A 15 5.81 -39.25 -31.71
C ILE A 15 6.92 -38.26 -32.05
N LEU A 16 7.79 -38.57 -33.02
CA LEU A 16 8.90 -37.72 -33.44
C LEU A 16 8.59 -36.74 -34.58
N ARG A 17 7.33 -36.63 -35.01
CA ARG A 17 6.90 -35.67 -36.04
C ARG A 17 5.73 -34.73 -35.62
N LEU A 18 5.34 -34.74 -34.35
CA LEU A 18 4.40 -33.79 -33.79
C LEU A 18 5.01 -33.04 -32.66
N GLY A 19 5.59 -31.89 -32.99
CA GLY A 19 5.66 -30.79 -32.08
C GLY A 19 7.00 -30.49 -31.49
N ALA A 20 7.81 -29.86 -32.15
CA ALA A 20 8.55 -28.77 -31.56
C ALA A 20 7.79 -27.46 -31.84
N VAL A 21 6.59 -27.32 -31.32
CA VAL A 21 6.06 -26.00 -30.95
C VAL A 21 6.55 -25.78 -29.53
N MET A 22 7.81 -25.49 -29.42
CA MET A 22 8.38 -24.84 -28.26
C MET A 22 7.64 -23.51 -28.13
N PHE A 23 6.74 -23.41 -27.14
CA PHE A 23 6.33 -22.13 -26.59
C PHE A 23 7.58 -21.48 -26.05
N LEU A 24 8.29 -20.76 -26.91
CA LEU A 24 9.15 -19.66 -26.51
C LEU A 24 8.19 -18.61 -25.90
N LEU A 25 7.88 -18.78 -24.63
CA LEU A 25 7.61 -17.62 -23.78
C LEU A 25 8.82 -16.70 -24.03
N PRO A 26 8.63 -15.46 -24.51
CA PRO A 26 9.68 -14.50 -24.41
C PRO A 26 9.94 -14.36 -22.91
N ILE A 27 11.02 -14.92 -22.42
CA ILE A 27 11.66 -14.43 -21.22
C ILE A 27 11.86 -12.96 -21.55
N LEU A 28 11.03 -12.08 -20.95
CA LEU A 28 11.39 -10.69 -20.77
C LEU A 28 12.71 -10.74 -20.02
N VAL A 29 13.79 -10.72 -20.80
CA VAL A 29 15.09 -10.32 -20.29
C VAL A 29 14.82 -8.91 -19.80
N PHE A 30 14.54 -8.76 -18.50
CA PHE A 30 14.77 -7.52 -17.82
C PHE A 30 16.16 -7.12 -18.29
N ALA A 31 16.24 -6.05 -19.06
CA ALA A 31 17.51 -5.48 -19.47
C ALA A 31 18.30 -5.36 -18.17
N GLY A 32 19.25 -6.25 -17.98
CA GLY A 32 20.12 -6.22 -16.83
C GLY A 32 20.65 -4.79 -16.81
N THR A 33 20.38 -4.08 -15.72
CA THR A 33 20.88 -2.73 -15.51
C THR A 33 22.33 -2.75 -15.90
N GLN A 34 22.70 -1.96 -16.94
CA GLN A 34 24.10 -1.82 -17.30
C GLN A 34 24.84 -1.41 -16.02
N PRO A 35 25.96 -2.05 -15.67
CA PRO A 35 26.75 -1.61 -14.53
C PRO A 35 27.03 -0.12 -14.69
N ASP A 36 26.87 0.63 -13.63
CA ASP A 36 27.42 1.98 -13.53
C ASP A 36 28.86 1.91 -14.05
N GLY A 37 29.38 2.98 -14.70
CA GLY A 37 30.69 2.94 -15.36
C GLY A 37 31.86 2.37 -14.55
N ASN A 38 31.62 1.94 -13.30
CA ASN A 38 32.53 1.24 -12.38
C ASN A 38 32.32 -0.29 -12.30
N GLY A 39 31.42 -0.89 -13.09
CA GLY A 39 31.21 -2.34 -13.14
C GLY A 39 30.48 -2.96 -11.93
N VAL A 40 29.80 -2.14 -11.10
CA VAL A 40 29.07 -2.57 -9.91
C VAL A 40 27.57 -2.57 -10.19
N SER A 41 26.92 -3.71 -9.98
CA SER A 41 25.46 -3.81 -10.13
C SER A 41 24.74 -3.04 -9.02
N PRO A 42 23.64 -2.31 -9.33
CA PRO A 42 22.85 -1.62 -8.32
C PRO A 42 22.21 -2.61 -7.34
N ILE A 43 22.14 -2.24 -6.07
CA ILE A 43 21.48 -3.06 -5.03
C ILE A 43 19.96 -2.92 -5.12
N ASN A 44 19.24 -4.00 -4.68
CA ASN A 44 17.78 -4.06 -4.68
C ASN A 44 17.17 -3.81 -3.29
N VAL A 45 17.82 -3.01 -2.45
CA VAL A 45 17.35 -2.73 -1.09
C VAL A 45 16.24 -1.67 -1.09
N MET A 46 15.18 -1.91 -0.34
CA MET A 46 14.07 -0.98 -0.15
C MET A 46 13.53 -1.06 1.29
N PRO A 47 13.53 0.03 2.06
CA PRO A 47 14.05 1.38 1.76
C PRO A 47 15.57 1.43 1.53
N LEU A 48 16.01 2.36 0.67
CA LEU A 48 17.45 2.59 0.45
C LEU A 48 18.12 3.14 1.73
N PRO A 49 19.30 2.61 2.12
CA PRO A 49 20.04 3.09 3.27
C PRO A 49 20.48 4.55 3.12
N ALA A 50 20.62 5.24 4.26
CA ALA A 50 21.06 6.64 4.33
C ALA A 50 22.43 6.87 3.69
N SER A 51 23.37 5.93 3.86
CA SER A 51 24.67 5.92 3.20
C SER A 51 25.02 4.51 2.77
N ARG A 52 25.49 4.36 1.53
CA ARG A 52 25.86 3.06 0.96
C ARG A 52 27.03 3.20 0.01
N GLN A 53 27.98 2.30 0.12
CA GLN A 53 29.09 2.15 -0.83
C GLN A 53 29.18 0.69 -1.23
N VAL A 54 28.94 0.39 -2.50
CA VAL A 54 29.12 -0.96 -3.07
C VAL A 54 30.52 -1.03 -3.67
N THR A 55 31.23 -2.11 -3.42
CA THR A 55 32.58 -2.33 -3.95
C THR A 55 32.64 -3.66 -4.71
N PRO A 56 33.59 -3.83 -5.65
CA PRO A 56 33.76 -5.10 -6.35
C PRO A 56 34.02 -6.27 -5.39
N GLY A 57 33.35 -7.38 -5.62
CA GLY A 57 33.46 -8.60 -4.84
C GLY A 57 32.16 -9.01 -4.15
N ARG A 58 32.17 -10.21 -3.60
CA ARG A 58 30.99 -10.82 -2.97
C ARG A 58 31.38 -11.82 -1.88
N LEU A 59 30.56 -11.94 -0.86
CA LEU A 59 30.61 -12.98 0.15
C LEU A 59 29.66 -14.11 -0.28
N LYS A 60 30.20 -15.30 -0.53
CA LYS A 60 29.38 -16.49 -0.89
C LYS A 60 28.55 -16.95 0.30
N LEU A 61 27.32 -17.37 0.03
CA LEU A 61 26.43 -18.02 0.97
C LEU A 61 26.18 -19.47 0.53
N ASP A 62 26.36 -20.40 1.46
CA ASP A 62 26.10 -21.82 1.26
C ASP A 62 25.58 -22.48 2.55
N ALA A 63 25.37 -23.79 2.55
CA ALA A 63 24.83 -24.53 3.67
C ALA A 63 25.71 -24.46 4.95
N SER A 64 26.98 -24.08 4.84
CA SER A 64 27.86 -23.88 6.00
C SER A 64 27.78 -22.47 6.62
N SER A 65 27.06 -21.55 5.96
CA SER A 65 26.93 -20.19 6.41
C SER A 65 26.16 -20.13 7.73
N THR A 66 26.78 -19.56 8.77
CA THR A 66 26.23 -19.47 10.12
C THR A 66 26.05 -18.01 10.54
N VAL A 67 25.28 -17.78 11.60
CA VAL A 67 25.10 -16.48 12.24
C VAL A 67 25.62 -16.55 13.67
N ALA A 68 26.39 -15.54 14.07
CA ALA A 68 26.84 -15.36 15.44
C ALA A 68 26.35 -14.03 16.01
N VAL A 69 26.05 -13.99 17.31
CA VAL A 69 25.68 -12.77 18.04
C VAL A 69 26.75 -12.47 19.07
N ASN A 70 27.29 -11.26 19.01
CA ASN A 70 28.26 -10.71 19.98
C ASN A 70 27.59 -9.59 20.81
N GLY A 71 27.94 -9.51 22.08
CA GLY A 71 27.40 -8.52 23.00
C GLY A 71 26.02 -8.92 23.53
N TYR A 72 25.04 -8.00 23.49
CA TYR A 72 23.70 -8.25 24.01
C TYR A 72 22.91 -9.17 23.08
N SER A 73 22.20 -10.15 23.66
CA SER A 73 21.22 -11.00 22.98
C SER A 73 19.98 -11.17 23.84
N ASP A 74 18.82 -11.18 23.20
CA ASP A 74 17.55 -11.50 23.82
C ASP A 74 16.71 -12.38 22.90
N ALA A 75 15.63 -12.91 23.44
CA ALA A 75 14.73 -13.80 22.67
C ALA A 75 14.10 -13.12 21.45
N ARG A 76 13.94 -11.78 21.44
CA ARG A 76 13.44 -11.01 20.30
C ARG A 76 14.46 -11.01 19.16
N LEU A 77 15.71 -10.71 19.45
CA LEU A 77 16.79 -10.75 18.45
C LEU A 77 16.97 -12.17 17.88
N GLU A 78 16.95 -13.17 18.75
CA GLU A 78 17.08 -14.58 18.33
C GLU A 78 15.95 -15.00 17.38
N ARG A 79 14.70 -14.64 17.72
CA ARG A 79 13.55 -14.88 16.85
C ARG A 79 13.63 -14.09 15.53
N ALA A 80 14.13 -12.85 15.56
CA ALA A 80 14.34 -12.05 14.33
C ALA A 80 15.37 -12.70 13.40
N ILE A 81 16.49 -13.17 13.93
CA ILE A 81 17.49 -13.93 13.17
C ILE A 81 16.91 -15.23 12.62
N ALA A 82 16.17 -15.97 13.43
CA ALA A 82 15.52 -17.21 12.99
C ALA A 82 14.50 -16.97 11.86
N ARG A 83 13.69 -15.91 11.95
CA ARG A 83 12.75 -15.50 10.87
C ARG A 83 13.53 -15.15 9.59
N MET A 84 14.60 -14.36 9.67
CA MET A 84 15.46 -14.02 8.53
C MET A 84 16.05 -15.27 7.88
N LEU A 85 16.62 -16.17 8.67
CA LEU A 85 17.21 -17.45 8.16
C LEU A 85 16.13 -18.35 7.53
N GLN A 86 14.94 -18.43 8.11
CA GLN A 86 13.84 -19.21 7.54
C GLN A 86 13.38 -18.64 6.19
N ARG A 87 13.28 -17.30 6.06
CA ARG A 87 12.99 -16.64 4.78
C ARG A 87 14.10 -16.89 3.75
N LEU A 88 15.39 -16.84 4.15
CA LEU A 88 16.50 -17.16 3.28
C LEU A 88 16.45 -18.63 2.81
N ARG A 89 16.15 -19.58 3.69
CA ARG A 89 15.96 -21.00 3.31
C ARG A 89 14.88 -21.17 2.25
N ARG A 90 13.72 -20.51 2.44
CA ARG A 90 12.62 -20.56 1.47
C ARG A 90 13.00 -19.93 0.12
N ARG A 91 13.81 -18.87 0.13
CA ARG A 91 14.24 -18.16 -1.07
C ARG A 91 15.34 -18.90 -1.83
N THR A 92 16.27 -19.52 -1.11
CA THR A 92 17.51 -20.07 -1.70
C THR A 92 17.51 -21.59 -1.81
N GLY A 93 16.68 -22.29 -1.05
CA GLY A 93 16.77 -23.75 -0.89
C GLY A 93 17.96 -24.22 -0.06
N LEU A 94 18.81 -23.33 0.44
CA LEU A 94 19.95 -23.67 1.29
C LEU A 94 19.49 -24.18 2.66
N VAL A 95 20.07 -25.24 3.15
CA VAL A 95 19.83 -25.78 4.50
C VAL A 95 20.68 -25.00 5.50
N LEU A 96 20.32 -23.74 5.73
CA LEU A 96 21.02 -22.88 6.68
C LEU A 96 20.73 -23.33 8.12
N PRO A 97 21.72 -23.40 9.04
CA PRO A 97 21.45 -23.62 10.46
C PRO A 97 20.55 -22.53 11.03
N LEU A 98 19.48 -22.91 11.76
CA LEU A 98 18.59 -21.96 12.46
C LEU A 98 19.10 -21.61 13.86
N THR A 99 20.14 -22.30 14.34
CA THR A 99 20.77 -22.04 15.62
C THR A 99 21.66 -20.82 15.53
N VAL A 100 21.51 -19.91 16.49
CA VAL A 100 22.33 -18.72 16.64
C VAL A 100 23.47 -19.05 17.59
N ASN A 101 24.70 -18.84 17.20
CA ASN A 101 25.86 -18.97 18.07
C ASN A 101 26.02 -17.70 18.90
N VAL A 102 25.75 -17.76 20.21
CA VAL A 102 25.98 -16.63 21.11
C VAL A 102 27.41 -16.71 21.63
N GLY A 103 28.18 -15.64 21.41
CA GLY A 103 29.57 -15.53 21.80
C GLY A 103 30.50 -15.16 20.65
N ALA A 104 31.75 -14.88 20.95
CA ALA A 104 32.76 -14.41 19.98
C ALA A 104 33.15 -15.50 18.98
N ASN A 105 32.34 -15.72 17.95
CA ASN A 105 32.67 -16.59 16.83
C ASN A 105 32.98 -15.75 15.59
N GLN A 106 34.26 -15.58 15.27
CA GLN A 106 34.76 -14.79 14.14
C GLN A 106 34.65 -15.51 12.79
N SER A 107 34.26 -16.78 12.76
CA SER A 107 34.13 -17.56 11.53
C SER A 107 32.72 -17.61 10.95
N ALA A 108 31.75 -16.94 11.56
CA ALA A 108 30.39 -16.88 11.06
C ALA A 108 30.28 -16.00 9.80
N ALA A 109 29.43 -16.39 8.86
CA ALA A 109 29.18 -15.62 7.65
C ALA A 109 28.50 -14.27 7.95
N LEU A 110 27.65 -14.23 8.99
CA LEU A 110 27.05 -13.00 9.53
C LEU A 110 27.32 -12.90 11.03
N ILE A 111 27.92 -11.79 11.44
CA ILE A 111 28.19 -11.45 12.85
C ILE A 111 27.32 -10.26 13.22
N VAL A 112 26.41 -10.45 14.18
CA VAL A 112 25.51 -9.42 14.68
C VAL A 112 26.03 -8.95 16.04
N SER A 113 26.34 -7.67 16.17
CA SER A 113 26.85 -7.08 17.43
C SER A 113 25.87 -6.03 17.93
N VAL A 114 25.35 -6.23 19.15
CA VAL A 114 24.37 -5.34 19.77
C VAL A 114 24.92 -4.88 21.13
N LYS A 115 24.73 -3.59 21.47
CA LYS A 115 25.20 -3.06 22.74
C LYS A 115 24.20 -3.28 23.86
N GLU A 116 22.93 -3.01 23.61
CA GLU A 116 21.88 -3.06 24.63
C GLU A 116 20.53 -3.57 24.08
N GLY A 117 19.69 -4.05 25.00
CA GLY A 117 18.34 -4.49 24.70
C GLY A 117 17.34 -3.34 24.69
N LEU A 118 16.11 -3.68 24.34
CA LEU A 118 14.96 -2.79 24.37
C LEU A 118 13.99 -3.17 25.48
N ALA A 119 13.06 -2.25 25.79
CA ALA A 119 11.89 -2.56 26.60
C ALA A 119 11.04 -3.68 25.92
N THR A 120 10.16 -4.29 26.70
CA THR A 120 9.26 -5.35 26.19
C THR A 120 8.46 -4.87 24.96
N TYR A 121 7.98 -3.63 25.01
CA TYR A 121 7.28 -3.00 23.90
C TYR A 121 8.11 -1.84 23.36
N PRO A 122 8.26 -1.71 22.01
CA PRO A 122 8.99 -0.60 21.40
C PRO A 122 8.36 0.75 21.77
N LYS A 123 9.20 1.80 21.83
CA LYS A 123 8.76 3.17 22.14
C LYS A 123 9.11 4.13 21.02
N PHE A 124 8.42 5.26 20.98
CA PHE A 124 8.77 6.34 20.07
C PHE A 124 10.16 6.91 20.39
N GLY A 125 10.98 7.11 19.35
CA GLY A 125 12.31 7.69 19.48
C GLY A 125 13.42 6.71 19.86
N GLU A 126 13.17 5.41 19.96
CA GLU A 126 14.22 4.40 20.14
C GLU A 126 15.18 4.40 18.94
N ASP A 127 16.46 4.10 19.21
CA ASP A 127 17.50 4.09 18.19
C ASP A 127 17.34 2.89 17.24
N GLU A 128 17.07 3.18 15.98
CA GLU A 128 16.95 2.19 14.90
C GLU A 128 18.17 2.17 13.97
N SER A 129 19.25 2.88 14.35
CA SER A 129 20.46 2.98 13.53
C SER A 129 21.28 1.70 13.54
N TYR A 130 21.97 1.44 12.44
CA TYR A 130 22.90 0.31 12.31
C TYR A 130 23.99 0.59 11.27
N SER A 131 25.08 -0.18 11.36
CA SER A 131 26.07 -0.31 10.30
C SER A 131 26.14 -1.76 9.81
N LEU A 132 26.31 -1.95 8.49
CA LEU A 132 26.48 -3.26 7.87
C LEU A 132 27.66 -3.19 6.92
N VAL A 133 28.73 -3.89 7.28
CA VAL A 133 29.95 -4.01 6.46
C VAL A 133 30.09 -5.44 5.98
N ILE A 134 30.12 -5.63 4.66
CA ILE A 134 30.33 -6.94 4.03
C ILE A 134 31.59 -6.88 3.20
N ASN A 135 32.51 -7.81 3.46
CA ASN A 135 33.80 -7.93 2.80
C ASN A 135 34.15 -9.41 2.55
N GLY A 136 35.37 -9.70 2.14
CA GLY A 136 35.80 -11.06 1.76
C GLY A 136 35.78 -12.10 2.89
N GLY A 137 35.69 -11.72 4.14
CA GLY A 137 35.69 -12.64 5.28
C GLY A 137 34.32 -12.90 5.90
N SER A 138 33.50 -11.86 6.05
CA SER A 138 32.19 -11.95 6.71
C SER A 138 31.33 -10.73 6.44
N ALA A 139 30.06 -10.81 6.83
CA ALA A 139 29.17 -9.68 7.02
C ALA A 139 29.15 -9.32 8.52
N THR A 140 29.40 -8.05 8.86
CA THR A 140 29.34 -7.54 10.22
C THR A 140 28.23 -6.51 10.32
N LEU A 141 27.22 -6.82 11.12
CA LEU A 141 26.11 -5.94 11.47
C LEU A 141 26.32 -5.42 12.90
N GLN A 142 26.39 -4.12 13.06
CA GLN A 142 26.51 -3.47 14.37
C GLN A 142 25.36 -2.53 14.60
N ALA A 143 24.78 -2.56 15.80
CA ALA A 143 23.72 -1.67 16.24
C ALA A 143 23.84 -1.35 17.73
N ASN A 144 23.33 -0.19 18.14
CA ASN A 144 23.26 0.14 19.57
C ASN A 144 22.17 -0.71 20.25
N THR A 145 21.04 -0.91 19.56
CA THR A 145 19.84 -1.58 20.11
C THR A 145 19.48 -2.84 19.32
N THR A 146 18.69 -3.72 19.94
CA THR A 146 18.05 -4.86 19.26
C THR A 146 17.23 -4.39 18.06
N LEU A 147 16.55 -3.24 18.14
CA LEU A 147 15.72 -2.70 17.06
C LEU A 147 16.57 -2.32 15.83
N GLY A 148 17.68 -1.60 16.05
CA GLY A 148 18.63 -1.28 14.97
C GLY A 148 19.18 -2.55 14.30
N ALA A 149 19.51 -3.58 15.10
CA ALA A 149 19.95 -4.87 14.55
C ALA A 149 18.87 -5.53 13.69
N MET A 150 17.61 -5.50 14.11
CA MET A 150 16.49 -6.02 13.33
C MET A 150 16.34 -5.30 11.97
N ARG A 151 16.49 -3.96 11.93
CA ARG A 151 16.49 -3.19 10.68
C ARG A 151 17.66 -3.56 9.77
N GLY A 152 18.83 -3.81 10.34
CA GLY A 152 20.01 -4.28 9.61
C GLY A 152 19.86 -5.69 9.07
N LEU A 153 19.20 -6.61 9.81
CA LEU A 153 18.87 -7.96 9.33
C LEU A 153 17.97 -7.94 8.10
N GLU A 154 16.97 -7.04 8.05
CA GLU A 154 16.13 -6.87 6.86
C GLU A 154 16.96 -6.38 5.65
N THR A 155 17.90 -5.46 5.88
CA THR A 155 18.81 -5.02 4.81
C THR A 155 19.72 -6.15 4.34
N PHE A 156 20.29 -6.95 5.26
CA PHE A 156 21.10 -8.10 4.91
C PHE A 156 20.31 -9.12 4.07
N PHE A 157 19.08 -9.44 4.48
CA PHE A 157 18.19 -10.33 3.72
C PHE A 157 17.96 -9.85 2.28
N GLN A 158 17.72 -8.56 2.11
CA GLN A 158 17.43 -7.95 0.80
C GLN A 158 18.67 -7.90 -0.10
N LEU A 159 19.89 -7.84 0.46
CA LEU A 159 21.14 -7.86 -0.29
C LEU A 159 21.47 -9.24 -0.87
N VAL A 160 20.90 -10.32 -0.35
CA VAL A 160 21.18 -11.66 -0.87
C VAL A 160 20.76 -11.74 -2.33
N SER A 161 21.69 -12.18 -3.17
CA SER A 161 21.56 -12.30 -4.62
C SER A 161 22.00 -13.69 -5.06
N GLY A 162 21.70 -14.06 -6.29
CA GLY A 162 22.12 -15.34 -6.86
C GLY A 162 22.46 -15.23 -8.33
N ASP A 163 23.38 -16.08 -8.78
CA ASP A 163 23.76 -16.28 -10.18
C ASP A 163 24.09 -17.77 -10.44
N ALA A 164 24.73 -18.06 -11.57
CA ALA A 164 25.10 -19.42 -11.93
C ALA A 164 26.08 -20.08 -10.94
N ASP A 165 26.86 -19.30 -10.17
CA ASP A 165 27.81 -19.77 -9.17
C ASP A 165 27.22 -19.99 -7.80
N GLY A 166 25.92 -19.64 -7.61
CA GLY A 166 25.16 -19.80 -6.38
C GLY A 166 24.75 -18.49 -5.72
N TYR A 167 24.50 -18.53 -4.41
CA TYR A 167 24.02 -17.37 -3.65
C TYR A 167 25.18 -16.60 -3.02
N TYR A 168 25.00 -15.29 -2.93
CA TYR A 168 26.01 -14.37 -2.38
C TYR A 168 25.36 -13.08 -1.85
N VAL A 169 26.13 -12.30 -1.09
CA VAL A 169 25.86 -10.90 -0.78
C VAL A 169 27.00 -10.04 -1.36
N PRO A 170 26.70 -8.91 -2.02
CA PRO A 170 27.73 -8.03 -2.56
C PRO A 170 28.54 -7.39 -1.42
N PHE A 171 29.79 -7.01 -1.70
CA PHE A 171 30.56 -6.21 -0.76
C PHE A 171 29.99 -4.82 -0.66
N VAL A 172 29.61 -4.43 0.57
CA VAL A 172 29.02 -3.13 0.86
C VAL A 172 29.51 -2.57 2.18
N ASN A 173 29.53 -1.25 2.27
CA ASN A 173 29.61 -0.52 3.52
C ASN A 173 28.36 0.36 3.64
N ILE A 174 27.50 0.07 4.61
CA ILE A 174 26.24 0.75 4.87
C ILE A 174 26.26 1.36 6.25
N GLN A 175 25.85 2.65 6.32
CA GLN A 175 25.50 3.36 7.55
C GLN A 175 24.05 3.82 7.39
N ASP A 176 23.17 3.41 8.28
CA ASP A 176 21.74 3.60 8.07
C ASP A 176 21.00 4.00 9.36
N LYS A 177 19.99 4.83 9.17
CA LYS A 177 19.04 5.25 10.20
C LYS A 177 17.80 5.84 9.54
N PRO A 178 16.64 5.82 10.19
CA PRO A 178 15.45 6.44 9.65
C PRO A 178 15.57 7.98 9.60
N ARG A 179 14.95 8.57 8.59
CA ARG A 179 14.78 10.03 8.48
C ARG A 179 13.72 10.53 9.45
N PHE A 180 12.61 9.78 9.61
CA PHE A 180 11.51 10.12 10.48
C PHE A 180 11.29 9.04 11.56
N GLY A 181 10.93 9.49 12.77
CA GLY A 181 10.64 8.61 13.91
C GLY A 181 9.28 7.92 13.83
N TRP A 182 8.29 8.53 13.16
CA TRP A 182 6.96 7.94 12.96
C TRP A 182 6.80 7.47 11.52
N ARG A 183 6.58 6.18 11.33
CA ARG A 183 6.42 5.55 10.00
C ARG A 183 5.29 4.53 10.12
N GLY A 184 4.05 5.04 9.96
CA GLY A 184 2.83 4.30 10.29
C GLY A 184 2.13 3.67 9.10
N LEU A 185 1.42 2.56 9.38
CA LEU A 185 0.37 1.99 8.57
C LEU A 185 -0.90 1.92 9.43
N MET A 186 -1.94 2.66 9.03
CA MET A 186 -3.26 2.55 9.59
C MET A 186 -4.09 1.54 8.79
N ILE A 187 -4.83 0.69 9.48
CA ILE A 187 -5.86 -0.18 8.90
C ILE A 187 -7.18 0.09 9.61
N ASP A 188 -8.17 0.50 8.82
CA ASP A 188 -9.55 0.62 9.24
C ASP A 188 -10.20 -0.77 9.30
N VAL A 189 -10.66 -1.16 10.49
CA VAL A 189 -11.42 -2.39 10.70
C VAL A 189 -12.88 -2.10 11.09
N GLY A 190 -13.24 -0.82 11.22
CA GLY A 190 -14.58 -0.35 11.54
C GLY A 190 -15.55 -0.57 10.37
N ARG A 191 -15.17 -0.12 9.16
CA ARG A 191 -15.99 -0.23 7.94
C ARG A 191 -16.12 -1.68 7.49
N HIS A 192 -14.99 -2.38 7.30
CA HIS A 192 -14.97 -3.83 7.13
C HIS A 192 -14.00 -4.47 8.13
N PHE A 193 -14.43 -5.58 8.72
CA PHE A 193 -13.62 -6.31 9.70
C PHE A 193 -12.50 -7.09 9.01
N GLU A 194 -11.29 -7.00 9.55
CA GLU A 194 -10.14 -7.75 9.08
C GLU A 194 -9.71 -8.81 10.12
N PRO A 195 -9.62 -10.10 9.76
CA PRO A 195 -9.21 -11.15 10.71
C PRO A 195 -7.78 -10.96 11.23
N VAL A 196 -7.52 -11.52 12.43
CA VAL A 196 -6.19 -11.45 13.09
C VAL A 196 -5.04 -11.88 12.18
N ASP A 197 -5.24 -12.94 11.39
CA ASP A 197 -4.19 -13.43 10.48
C ASP A 197 -3.88 -12.42 9.36
N VAL A 198 -4.88 -11.68 8.88
CA VAL A 198 -4.72 -10.59 7.91
C VAL A 198 -3.91 -9.44 8.54
N ILE A 199 -4.22 -9.06 9.77
CA ILE A 199 -3.45 -8.04 10.50
C ILE A 199 -1.99 -8.50 10.66
N LYS A 200 -1.76 -9.76 11.07
CA LYS A 200 -0.40 -10.30 11.30
C LYS A 200 0.46 -10.33 10.04
N HIS A 201 -0.06 -10.76 8.88
CA HIS A 201 0.78 -10.75 7.69
C HIS A 201 1.03 -9.33 7.16
N ASN A 202 0.13 -8.38 7.40
CA ASN A 202 0.40 -6.97 7.13
C ASN A 202 1.48 -6.39 8.08
N LEU A 203 1.53 -6.84 9.35
CA LEU A 203 2.63 -6.52 10.27
C LEU A 203 3.97 -7.11 9.80
N ASP A 204 3.99 -8.29 9.18
CA ASP A 204 5.20 -8.82 8.55
C ASP A 204 5.69 -7.92 7.42
N GLY A 205 4.79 -7.49 6.54
CA GLY A 205 5.11 -6.51 5.49
C GLY A 205 5.63 -5.19 6.03
N THR A 206 4.97 -4.65 7.06
CA THR A 206 5.34 -3.41 7.77
C THR A 206 6.79 -3.48 8.29
N ALA A 207 7.14 -4.58 8.96
CA ALA A 207 8.50 -4.80 9.49
C ALA A 207 9.55 -4.93 8.37
N MET A 208 9.23 -5.63 7.27
CA MET A 208 10.14 -5.84 6.14
C MET A 208 10.57 -4.54 5.47
N VAL A 209 9.72 -3.54 5.46
CA VAL A 209 10.00 -2.21 4.90
C VAL A 209 10.37 -1.18 5.98
N LYS A 210 10.71 -1.64 7.18
CA LYS A 210 11.21 -0.82 8.30
C LYS A 210 10.21 0.24 8.79
N MET A 211 8.91 0.06 8.58
CA MET A 211 7.89 0.84 9.28
C MET A 211 7.80 0.39 10.74
N ASN A 212 7.32 1.28 11.64
CA ASN A 212 7.40 1.04 13.07
C ASN A 212 6.13 1.34 13.87
N VAL A 213 5.04 1.71 13.18
CA VAL A 213 3.73 1.96 13.81
C VAL A 213 2.65 1.20 13.04
N PHE A 214 1.82 0.47 13.76
CA PHE A 214 0.53 -0.01 13.32
C PHE A 214 -0.54 0.79 14.05
N HIS A 215 -1.22 1.66 13.31
CA HIS A 215 -2.37 2.41 13.79
C HIS A 215 -3.64 1.58 13.52
N TRP A 216 -4.33 1.19 14.58
CA TRP A 216 -5.47 0.29 14.51
C TRP A 216 -6.76 1.08 14.75
N HIS A 217 -7.47 1.39 13.66
CA HIS A 217 -8.76 2.12 13.70
C HIS A 217 -9.88 1.13 14.05
N LEU A 218 -10.20 1.06 15.37
CA LEU A 218 -10.99 0.00 15.99
C LEU A 218 -12.49 0.29 16.10
N SER A 219 -12.92 1.54 15.88
CA SER A 219 -14.33 1.88 15.93
C SER A 219 -14.70 2.98 14.94
N ASP A 220 -15.83 2.80 14.28
CA ASP A 220 -16.46 3.76 13.38
C ASP A 220 -17.98 3.57 13.37
N ASP A 221 -18.73 4.32 12.57
CA ASP A 221 -20.20 4.24 12.47
C ASP A 221 -20.70 2.83 12.12
N GLN A 222 -19.91 2.04 11.34
CA GLN A 222 -20.26 0.72 10.85
C GLN A 222 -19.81 -0.41 11.75
N GLY A 223 -19.00 -0.14 12.77
CA GLY A 223 -18.59 -1.19 13.66
C GLY A 223 -17.70 -0.79 14.82
N PHE A 224 -17.99 -1.35 15.98
CA PHE A 224 -17.17 -1.33 17.17
C PHE A 224 -16.42 -2.66 17.29
N ARG A 225 -15.13 -2.70 17.08
CA ARG A 225 -14.38 -3.92 16.73
C ARG A 225 -13.50 -4.52 17.84
N ILE A 226 -13.71 -4.14 19.11
CA ILE A 226 -12.92 -4.66 20.22
C ILE A 226 -13.81 -5.06 21.41
N GLU A 227 -13.40 -6.09 22.13
CA GLU A 227 -14.06 -6.49 23.38
C GLU A 227 -13.80 -5.47 24.50
N SER A 228 -14.87 -4.89 25.05
CA SER A 228 -14.85 -4.23 26.36
C SER A 228 -15.51 -5.11 27.40
N LYS A 229 -14.81 -5.42 28.49
CA LYS A 229 -15.33 -6.19 29.61
C LYS A 229 -16.16 -5.33 30.54
N LYS A 230 -15.87 -4.02 30.61
CA LYS A 230 -16.66 -3.05 31.37
C LYS A 230 -17.97 -2.71 30.68
N TYR A 231 -17.96 -2.61 29.35
CA TYR A 231 -19.10 -2.21 28.55
C TYR A 231 -19.41 -3.20 27.42
N PRO A 232 -19.80 -4.46 27.76
CA PRO A 232 -19.89 -5.55 26.77
C PRO A 232 -20.93 -5.31 25.67
N LYS A 233 -21.93 -4.47 25.89
CA LYS A 233 -22.91 -4.13 24.84
C LYS A 233 -22.27 -3.34 23.67
N LEU A 234 -21.08 -2.76 23.83
CA LEU A 234 -20.37 -2.10 22.72
C LEU A 234 -20.13 -3.12 21.58
N GLN A 235 -19.46 -4.24 21.88
CA GLN A 235 -19.23 -5.26 20.86
C GLN A 235 -20.46 -6.15 20.61
N GLU A 236 -21.29 -6.44 21.63
CA GLU A 236 -22.48 -7.27 21.46
C GLU A 236 -23.53 -6.65 20.52
N LYS A 237 -23.67 -5.32 20.55
CA LYS A 237 -24.65 -4.57 19.77
C LYS A 237 -24.06 -3.74 18.63
N GLY A 238 -22.77 -3.37 18.74
CA GLY A 238 -22.10 -2.47 17.79
C GLY A 238 -21.21 -3.17 16.78
N SER A 239 -21.07 -4.52 16.79
CA SER A 239 -20.09 -5.19 15.94
C SER A 239 -20.66 -6.17 14.91
N ASN A 240 -21.94 -6.49 14.96
CA ASN A 240 -22.52 -7.62 14.20
C ASN A 240 -21.77 -8.96 14.43
N GLY A 241 -21.19 -9.14 15.64
CA GLY A 241 -20.40 -10.32 15.99
C GLY A 241 -18.97 -10.35 15.44
N GLN A 242 -18.53 -9.29 14.78
CA GLN A 242 -17.18 -9.14 14.21
C GLN A 242 -16.34 -8.19 15.07
N TYR A 243 -15.61 -8.74 16.02
CA TYR A 243 -14.73 -7.99 16.92
C TYR A 243 -13.55 -8.85 17.40
N TYR A 244 -12.51 -8.21 17.88
CA TYR A 244 -11.36 -8.86 18.50
C TYR A 244 -11.60 -9.03 20.01
N THR A 245 -11.35 -10.21 20.54
CA THR A 245 -11.24 -10.40 21.98
C THR A 245 -9.98 -9.72 22.53
N GLN A 246 -9.97 -9.41 23.82
CA GLN A 246 -8.75 -8.81 24.42
C GLN A 246 -7.55 -9.76 24.35
N GLU A 247 -7.76 -11.07 24.30
CA GLU A 247 -6.71 -12.06 24.08
C GLU A 247 -6.12 -11.93 22.67
N GLN A 248 -6.96 -11.80 21.65
CA GLN A 248 -6.51 -11.57 20.26
C GLN A 248 -5.78 -10.22 20.12
N VAL A 249 -6.25 -9.18 20.82
CA VAL A 249 -5.56 -7.89 20.85
C VAL A 249 -4.16 -8.00 21.44
N ARG A 250 -4.01 -8.70 22.59
CA ARG A 250 -2.68 -8.94 23.18
C ARG A 250 -1.79 -9.74 22.24
N GLU A 251 -2.33 -10.76 21.59
CA GLU A 251 -1.61 -11.57 20.59
C GLU A 251 -1.06 -10.69 19.42
N VAL A 252 -1.87 -9.77 18.92
CA VAL A 252 -1.44 -8.82 17.85
C VAL A 252 -0.37 -7.86 18.38
N ILE A 253 -0.54 -7.31 19.59
CA ILE A 253 0.43 -6.39 20.21
C ILE A 253 1.79 -7.09 20.42
N GLU A 254 1.80 -8.30 20.96
CA GLU A 254 3.01 -9.09 21.14
C GLU A 254 3.68 -9.45 19.82
N TYR A 255 2.88 -9.82 18.81
CA TYR A 255 3.35 -10.13 17.46
C TYR A 255 4.01 -8.92 16.79
N ALA A 256 3.41 -7.74 16.93
CA ALA A 256 3.94 -6.48 16.42
C ALA A 256 5.24 -6.10 17.16
N ALA A 257 5.24 -6.16 18.51
CA ALA A 257 6.40 -5.84 19.34
C ALA A 257 7.61 -6.75 19.01
N ASP A 258 7.38 -8.03 18.71
CA ASP A 258 8.41 -8.97 18.28
C ASP A 258 9.05 -8.60 16.93
N ARG A 259 8.39 -7.73 16.17
CA ARG A 259 8.85 -7.17 14.88
C ARG A 259 9.34 -5.72 14.96
N GLY A 260 9.37 -5.16 16.17
CA GLY A 260 9.74 -3.77 16.38
C GLY A 260 8.71 -2.78 15.85
N VAL A 261 7.42 -3.16 15.90
CA VAL A 261 6.27 -2.35 15.51
C VAL A 261 5.45 -2.03 16.75
N ARG A 262 5.12 -0.75 16.94
CA ARG A 262 4.23 -0.25 18.00
C ARG A 262 2.79 -0.35 17.53
N VAL A 263 1.85 -0.58 18.45
CA VAL A 263 0.41 -0.62 18.14
C VAL A 263 -0.29 0.54 18.82
N VAL A 264 -0.78 1.48 18.04
CA VAL A 264 -1.53 2.66 18.49
C VAL A 264 -3.02 2.43 18.22
N PRO A 265 -3.88 2.32 19.25
CA PRO A 265 -5.30 2.16 19.03
C PRO A 265 -5.96 3.49 18.69
N GLU A 266 -6.99 3.45 17.84
CA GLU A 266 -7.92 4.55 17.64
C GLU A 266 -9.34 4.15 18.00
N PHE A 267 -9.98 5.04 18.76
CA PHE A 267 -11.41 5.01 19.05
C PHE A 267 -11.97 6.37 18.71
N ASP A 268 -12.63 6.46 17.56
CA ASP A 268 -13.10 7.75 17.06
C ASP A 268 -14.24 8.30 17.90
N MET A 269 -14.14 9.59 18.25
CA MET A 269 -15.09 10.35 19.05
C MET A 269 -14.88 11.87 18.89
N PRO A 270 -15.91 12.73 18.99
CA PRO A 270 -17.31 12.43 19.32
C PRO A 270 -18.17 12.08 18.11
N GLY A 271 -17.71 12.32 16.87
CA GLY A 271 -18.26 11.83 15.61
C GLY A 271 -17.90 10.36 15.38
N HIS A 272 -18.35 9.76 14.27
CA HIS A 272 -18.09 8.36 13.91
C HIS A 272 -18.43 7.35 15.02
N THR A 273 -19.48 7.62 15.79
CA THR A 273 -19.84 6.87 16.99
C THR A 273 -21.17 6.15 16.91
N THR A 274 -21.76 6.04 15.73
CA THR A 274 -23.06 5.39 15.57
C THR A 274 -23.06 3.95 16.09
N ALA A 275 -21.97 3.20 15.91
CA ALA A 275 -21.87 1.82 16.41
C ALA A 275 -21.78 1.68 17.95
N TRP A 276 -21.51 2.76 18.69
CA TRP A 276 -21.52 2.73 20.16
C TRP A 276 -22.96 2.79 20.73
N MET A 277 -23.85 3.45 20.00
CA MET A 277 -25.18 3.85 20.50
C MET A 277 -26.22 2.72 20.57
N PRO A 278 -26.19 1.66 19.75
CA PRO A 278 -27.09 0.52 19.95
C PRO A 278 -26.93 -0.18 21.30
N GLY A 279 -25.71 -0.14 21.85
CA GLY A 279 -25.42 -0.66 23.19
C GLY A 279 -25.68 0.32 24.32
N TYR A 280 -25.38 1.59 24.08
CA TYR A 280 -25.38 2.68 25.08
C TYR A 280 -25.99 3.96 24.49
N PRO A 281 -27.32 3.99 24.26
CA PRO A 281 -27.99 5.14 23.60
C PRO A 281 -27.94 6.43 24.43
N GLU A 282 -27.65 6.34 25.73
CA GLU A 282 -27.46 7.48 26.62
C GLU A 282 -26.25 8.35 26.26
N LEU A 283 -25.29 7.83 25.50
CA LEU A 283 -24.15 8.60 25.00
C LEU A 283 -24.55 9.59 23.89
N ALA A 284 -25.65 9.31 23.20
CA ALA A 284 -26.06 10.08 22.05
C ALA A 284 -26.60 11.48 22.41
N SER A 285 -26.38 12.43 21.50
CA SER A 285 -26.87 13.81 21.61
C SER A 285 -28.38 13.97 21.40
N LEU A 286 -29.01 13.01 20.73
CA LEU A 286 -30.48 12.97 20.55
C LEU A 286 -30.99 11.58 20.94
N PRO A 287 -32.31 11.47 21.29
CA PRO A 287 -32.87 10.16 21.60
C PRO A 287 -32.92 9.24 20.36
N GLY A 288 -32.68 7.94 20.60
CA GLY A 288 -32.77 6.89 19.57
C GLY A 288 -34.21 6.52 19.15
N PRO A 289 -34.40 5.35 18.53
CA PRO A 289 -33.47 4.21 18.52
C PRO A 289 -32.30 4.38 17.57
N TYR A 290 -31.18 3.73 17.90
CA TYR A 290 -29.99 3.68 17.06
C TYR A 290 -29.71 2.27 16.59
N GLU A 291 -29.27 2.15 15.35
CA GLU A 291 -28.76 0.92 14.74
C GLU A 291 -27.36 1.19 14.18
N ILE A 292 -26.57 0.15 13.96
CA ILE A 292 -25.27 0.26 13.30
C ILE A 292 -25.51 0.82 11.90
N GLU A 293 -24.72 1.83 11.49
CA GLU A 293 -24.77 2.34 10.13
C GLU A 293 -24.16 1.29 9.18
N THR A 294 -24.69 1.20 7.99
CA THR A 294 -24.19 0.28 6.96
C THR A 294 -23.77 1.00 5.66
N ARG A 295 -24.13 2.28 5.53
CA ARG A 295 -23.77 3.12 4.39
C ARG A 295 -22.40 3.76 4.59
N TRP A 296 -21.89 4.39 3.56
CA TRP A 296 -20.62 5.13 3.58
C TRP A 296 -20.89 6.63 3.69
N GLY A 297 -19.98 7.36 4.34
CA GLY A 297 -20.04 8.80 4.50
C GLY A 297 -20.00 9.29 5.94
N VAL A 298 -20.29 10.58 6.14
CA VAL A 298 -20.35 11.27 7.44
C VAL A 298 -21.77 11.30 7.95
N PHE A 299 -22.00 10.76 9.14
CA PHE A 299 -23.33 10.62 9.73
C PHE A 299 -23.57 11.60 10.87
N ASP A 300 -24.86 11.81 11.20
CA ASP A 300 -25.26 12.82 12.17
C ASP A 300 -25.14 12.39 13.65
N PRO A 301 -25.25 11.09 14.02
CA PRO A 301 -25.10 10.66 15.39
C PRO A 301 -23.74 11.05 15.97
N THR A 302 -23.76 11.68 17.15
CA THR A 302 -22.57 12.13 17.85
C THR A 302 -22.79 12.07 19.36
N MET A 303 -21.72 11.91 20.13
CA MET A 303 -21.79 11.88 21.59
C MET A 303 -22.26 13.23 22.16
N ASP A 304 -22.97 13.19 23.26
CA ASP A 304 -23.40 14.39 23.99
C ASP A 304 -22.28 14.90 24.90
N PRO A 305 -21.66 16.05 24.59
CA PRO A 305 -20.52 16.57 25.33
C PRO A 305 -20.93 17.34 26.59
N THR A 306 -22.22 17.44 26.89
CA THR A 306 -22.75 18.23 28.02
C THR A 306 -23.07 17.39 29.24
N LYS A 307 -23.10 16.04 29.08
CA LYS A 307 -23.43 15.09 30.16
C LYS A 307 -22.14 14.61 30.86
N GLU A 308 -22.11 14.71 32.20
CA GLU A 308 -21.00 14.16 32.97
C GLU A 308 -20.93 12.62 32.84
N GLU A 309 -22.04 11.94 32.70
CA GLU A 309 -22.14 10.49 32.51
C GLU A 309 -21.40 10.04 31.23
N THR A 310 -21.36 10.87 30.18
CA THR A 310 -20.56 10.58 28.98
C THR A 310 -19.08 10.50 29.34
N TYR A 311 -18.58 11.41 30.15
CA TYR A 311 -17.15 11.41 30.55
C TYR A 311 -16.84 10.32 31.59
N GLU A 312 -17.76 9.97 32.47
CA GLU A 312 -17.61 8.82 33.38
C GLU A 312 -17.53 7.51 32.58
N PHE A 313 -18.36 7.36 31.57
CA PHE A 313 -18.30 6.22 30.64
C PHE A 313 -16.96 6.17 29.92
N LEU A 314 -16.55 7.28 29.30
CA LEU A 314 -15.29 7.36 28.54
C LEU A 314 -14.06 7.21 29.44
N ASP A 315 -14.08 7.72 30.67
CA ASP A 315 -13.00 7.51 31.63
C ASP A 315 -12.82 6.02 31.94
N ASN A 316 -13.90 5.32 32.21
CA ASN A 316 -13.86 3.87 32.45
C ASN A 316 -13.41 3.08 31.23
N PHE A 317 -13.91 3.44 30.05
CA PHE A 317 -13.57 2.77 28.78
C PHE A 317 -12.10 3.02 28.39
N ILE A 318 -11.68 4.29 28.38
CA ILE A 318 -10.30 4.65 28.06
C ILE A 318 -9.32 4.02 29.07
N GLY A 319 -9.70 3.96 30.36
CA GLY A 319 -8.90 3.29 31.38
C GLY A 319 -8.71 1.80 31.11
N GLU A 320 -9.75 1.11 30.63
CA GLU A 320 -9.66 -0.29 30.23
C GLU A 320 -8.75 -0.47 29.00
N MET A 321 -8.93 0.34 27.96
CA MET A 321 -8.14 0.25 26.73
C MET A 321 -6.69 0.70 26.94
N ALA A 322 -6.44 1.72 27.76
CA ALA A 322 -5.09 2.17 28.09
C ALA A 322 -4.27 1.10 28.83
N ALA A 323 -4.95 0.25 29.63
CA ALA A 323 -4.30 -0.89 30.29
C ALA A 323 -4.01 -2.04 29.31
N LEU A 324 -4.80 -2.18 28.24
CA LEU A 324 -4.64 -3.21 27.23
C LEU A 324 -3.53 -2.87 26.21
N PHE A 325 -3.44 -1.58 25.80
CA PHE A 325 -2.48 -1.11 24.80
C PHE A 325 -1.27 -0.47 25.50
N PRO A 326 -0.07 -1.06 25.40
CA PRO A 326 1.12 -0.58 26.13
C PRO A 326 1.76 0.68 25.53
N ASP A 327 1.42 1.06 24.28
CA ASP A 327 1.95 2.26 23.63
C ASP A 327 1.62 3.52 24.42
N GLU A 328 2.50 4.50 24.37
CA GLU A 328 2.31 5.80 25.05
C GLU A 328 1.27 6.68 24.34
N TYR A 329 0.91 6.39 23.10
CA TYR A 329 -0.03 7.15 22.31
C TYR A 329 -1.41 6.48 22.25
N PHE A 330 -2.45 7.30 22.27
CA PHE A 330 -3.84 6.90 22.19
C PHE A 330 -4.56 7.86 21.24
N HIS A 331 -5.08 7.34 20.12
CA HIS A 331 -5.75 8.13 19.10
C HIS A 331 -7.25 8.20 19.39
N ILE A 332 -7.81 9.41 19.34
CA ILE A 332 -9.23 9.66 19.66
C ILE A 332 -10.08 9.99 18.42
N GLY A 333 -9.52 9.93 17.22
CA GLY A 333 -10.17 10.43 16.01
C GLY A 333 -10.33 11.94 16.06
N GLY A 334 -11.57 12.40 16.15
CA GLY A 334 -11.92 13.83 16.35
C GLY A 334 -12.29 14.55 15.08
N ASP A 335 -12.36 13.83 13.96
CA ASP A 335 -12.70 14.34 12.64
C ASP A 335 -14.21 14.36 12.37
N GLU A 336 -14.58 15.06 11.33
CA GLU A 336 -15.86 15.07 10.61
C GLU A 336 -17.13 15.18 11.44
N ASN A 337 -17.05 15.67 12.69
CA ASN A 337 -18.25 15.94 13.46
C ASN A 337 -19.03 17.13 12.85
N ASN A 338 -20.12 16.82 12.16
CA ASN A 338 -20.93 17.83 11.48
C ASN A 338 -21.77 18.72 12.42
N GLY A 339 -21.87 18.38 13.71
CA GLY A 339 -22.57 19.14 14.76
C GLY A 339 -24.08 19.29 14.57
N LYS A 340 -24.71 18.53 13.66
CA LYS A 340 -26.17 18.67 13.41
C LYS A 340 -26.98 18.28 14.61
N GLN A 341 -26.70 17.17 15.26
CA GLN A 341 -27.42 16.76 16.47
C GLN A 341 -27.19 17.73 17.63
N TRP A 342 -25.99 18.30 17.76
CA TRP A 342 -25.70 19.31 18.76
C TRP A 342 -26.55 20.59 18.56
N ARG A 343 -26.67 21.03 17.30
CA ARG A 343 -27.54 22.17 16.97
C ARG A 343 -29.03 21.90 17.19
N ALA A 344 -29.46 20.66 17.02
CA ALA A 344 -30.86 20.26 17.15
C ALA A 344 -31.28 19.99 18.61
N ASN A 345 -30.33 19.78 19.54
CA ASN A 345 -30.63 19.49 20.94
C ASN A 345 -30.75 20.82 21.76
N PRO A 346 -31.97 21.19 22.30
CA PRO A 346 -32.12 22.41 23.05
C PRO A 346 -31.26 22.49 24.32
N GLN A 347 -31.01 21.38 25.00
CA GLN A 347 -30.18 21.34 26.21
C GLN A 347 -28.71 21.63 25.88
N ILE A 348 -28.22 21.09 24.79
CA ILE A 348 -26.87 21.40 24.30
C ILE A 348 -26.76 22.86 23.90
N GLN A 349 -27.79 23.43 23.27
CA GLN A 349 -27.80 24.86 22.92
C GLN A 349 -27.83 25.78 24.17
N GLU A 350 -28.54 25.38 25.22
CA GLU A 350 -28.52 26.10 26.51
C GLU A 350 -27.16 26.00 27.19
N PHE A 351 -26.53 24.79 27.15
CA PHE A 351 -25.17 24.59 27.66
C PHE A 351 -24.17 25.47 26.90
N MET A 352 -24.20 25.48 25.59
CA MET A 352 -23.34 26.32 24.77
C MET A 352 -23.50 27.81 25.13
N LYS A 353 -24.72 28.28 25.27
CA LYS A 353 -25.00 29.66 25.68
C LYS A 353 -24.46 29.97 27.07
N ALA A 354 -24.64 29.07 28.05
CA ALA A 354 -24.15 29.22 29.41
C ALA A 354 -22.60 29.27 29.50
N HIS A 355 -21.93 28.62 28.60
CA HIS A 355 -20.46 28.56 28.50
C HIS A 355 -19.86 29.54 27.48
N ASN A 356 -20.69 30.41 26.88
CA ASN A 356 -20.26 31.37 25.87
C ASN A 356 -19.67 30.72 24.59
N PHE A 357 -20.10 29.49 24.25
CA PHE A 357 -19.71 28.82 22.99
C PHE A 357 -20.63 29.28 21.88
N HIS A 358 -20.05 29.79 20.80
CA HIS A 358 -20.78 30.35 19.66
C HIS A 358 -20.88 29.37 18.50
N THR A 359 -20.01 28.36 18.47
CA THR A 359 -19.91 27.35 17.39
C THR A 359 -19.82 25.96 17.95
N THR A 360 -20.22 24.96 17.13
CA THR A 360 -20.04 23.55 17.48
C THR A 360 -18.56 23.14 17.53
N ALA A 361 -17.67 23.87 16.86
CA ALA A 361 -16.23 23.67 16.96
C ALA A 361 -15.68 24.01 18.37
N GLU A 362 -16.18 25.09 18.99
CA GLU A 362 -15.84 25.45 20.37
C GLU A 362 -16.35 24.39 21.37
N LEU A 363 -17.53 23.83 21.12
CA LEU A 363 -18.08 22.74 21.93
C LEU A 363 -17.24 21.45 21.74
N GLN A 364 -16.76 21.17 20.53
CA GLN A 364 -15.85 20.05 20.28
C GLN A 364 -14.50 20.28 20.97
N THR A 365 -13.98 21.50 20.97
CA THR A 365 -12.78 21.84 21.73
C THR A 365 -12.95 21.54 23.22
N TYR A 366 -14.10 21.88 23.81
CA TYR A 366 -14.43 21.54 25.19
C TYR A 366 -14.43 20.02 25.41
N PHE A 367 -15.08 19.26 24.51
CA PHE A 367 -15.07 17.80 24.57
C PHE A 367 -13.63 17.24 24.51
N ASN A 368 -12.84 17.67 23.53
CA ASN A 368 -11.45 17.20 23.35
C ASN A 368 -10.58 17.52 24.57
N GLN A 369 -10.74 18.67 25.21
CA GLN A 369 -10.03 19.02 26.44
C GLN A 369 -10.40 18.11 27.63
N ARG A 370 -11.65 17.65 27.70
CA ARG A 370 -12.12 16.69 28.70
C ARG A 370 -11.51 15.30 28.45
N ILE A 371 -11.54 14.85 27.20
CA ILE A 371 -10.95 13.56 26.79
C ILE A 371 -9.41 13.58 27.01
N LEU A 372 -8.74 14.66 26.66
CA LEU A 372 -7.31 14.80 26.90
C LEU A 372 -6.93 14.58 28.38
N LYS A 373 -7.70 15.15 29.32
CA LYS A 373 -7.46 14.95 30.76
C LYS A 373 -7.64 13.47 31.15
N ILE A 374 -8.61 12.79 30.55
CA ILE A 374 -8.84 11.37 30.77
C ILE A 374 -7.65 10.54 30.20
N VAL A 375 -7.24 10.80 28.98
CA VAL A 375 -6.10 10.14 28.34
C VAL A 375 -4.82 10.32 29.17
N GLN A 376 -4.55 11.54 29.61
CA GLN A 376 -3.38 11.88 30.47
C GLN A 376 -3.45 11.21 31.86
N LYS A 377 -4.63 11.08 32.45
CA LYS A 377 -4.87 10.37 33.72
C LYS A 377 -4.32 8.93 33.68
N TYR A 378 -4.40 8.29 32.53
CA TYR A 378 -3.88 6.94 32.31
C TYR A 378 -2.47 6.89 31.73
N GLY A 379 -1.73 8.01 31.79
CA GLY A 379 -0.33 8.13 31.36
C GLY A 379 -0.13 8.04 29.85
N LYS A 380 -1.19 8.30 29.07
CA LYS A 380 -1.12 8.29 27.61
C LYS A 380 -1.03 9.70 27.04
N LYS A 381 -0.48 9.81 25.83
CA LYS A 381 -0.43 11.02 25.01
C LYS A 381 -1.54 10.94 23.95
N MET A 382 -2.32 11.99 23.82
CA MET A 382 -3.42 12.04 22.85
C MET A 382 -2.89 12.27 21.43
N VAL A 383 -3.42 11.52 20.48
CA VAL A 383 -3.31 11.78 19.05
C VAL A 383 -4.72 12.02 18.52
N GLY A 384 -4.87 12.83 17.49
CA GLY A 384 -6.13 12.98 16.77
C GLY A 384 -5.94 13.62 15.41
N TRP A 385 -6.94 13.52 14.57
CA TRP A 385 -6.98 14.17 13.28
C TRP A 385 -6.87 15.68 13.43
N ASP A 386 -6.51 16.41 12.38
CA ASP A 386 -6.14 17.83 12.50
C ASP A 386 -7.28 18.78 12.90
N GLU A 387 -8.52 18.29 13.05
CA GLU A 387 -9.64 19.01 13.68
C GLU A 387 -9.43 19.29 15.17
N ILE A 388 -8.60 18.48 15.86
CA ILE A 388 -8.32 18.71 17.27
C ILE A 388 -7.42 19.94 17.52
N LEU A 389 -6.79 20.49 16.46
CA LEU A 389 -5.85 21.61 16.57
C LEU A 389 -6.57 22.90 16.96
N THR A 390 -6.56 23.21 18.25
CA THR A 390 -7.14 24.41 18.86
C THR A 390 -6.09 25.19 19.62
N PRO A 391 -6.29 26.51 19.87
CA PRO A 391 -5.26 27.36 20.51
C PRO A 391 -4.76 26.87 21.85
N ASP A 392 -5.60 26.20 22.63
CA ASP A 392 -5.31 25.76 24.00
C ASP A 392 -4.91 24.27 24.10
N LEU A 393 -4.59 23.64 22.97
CA LEU A 393 -4.15 22.25 22.95
C LEU A 393 -2.75 22.12 23.58
N PRO A 394 -2.52 21.22 24.56
CA PRO A 394 -1.18 20.97 25.11
C PRO A 394 -0.19 20.45 24.07
N LYS A 395 1.07 20.90 24.16
CA LYS A 395 2.09 20.63 23.12
C LYS A 395 2.55 19.17 23.02
N GLU A 396 2.29 18.36 24.03
CA GLU A 396 2.53 16.90 23.99
C GLU A 396 1.52 16.12 23.12
N THR A 397 0.42 16.77 22.70
CA THR A 397 -0.57 16.18 21.76
C THR A 397 0.02 16.10 20.36
N VAL A 398 -0.27 15.01 19.66
CA VAL A 398 0.17 14.80 18.29
C VAL A 398 -1.01 15.05 17.34
N VAL A 399 -0.77 15.81 16.28
CA VAL A 399 -1.78 16.17 15.27
C VAL A 399 -1.52 15.36 14.00
N GLN A 400 -2.50 14.55 13.59
CA GLN A 400 -2.43 13.83 12.33
C GLN A 400 -3.11 14.63 11.22
N SER A 401 -2.30 15.08 10.25
CA SER A 401 -2.73 15.98 9.18
C SER A 401 -3.21 15.19 7.95
N TRP A 402 -4.50 15.32 7.63
CA TRP A 402 -5.12 14.67 6.48
C TRP A 402 -5.75 15.67 5.48
N ARG A 403 -6.03 16.91 5.91
CA ARG A 403 -6.68 17.95 5.09
C ARG A 403 -5.70 18.84 4.32
N GLY A 404 -4.48 18.38 4.13
CA GLY A 404 -3.49 19.05 3.31
C GLY A 404 -2.37 19.72 4.11
N TYR A 405 -1.37 20.19 3.37
CA TYR A 405 -0.11 20.71 3.91
C TYR A 405 -0.28 21.88 4.90
N LYS A 406 -1.36 22.65 4.77
CA LYS A 406 -1.61 23.80 5.65
C LYS A 406 -1.80 23.40 7.11
N SER A 407 -2.43 22.28 7.39
CA SER A 407 -2.61 21.82 8.77
C SER A 407 -1.33 21.26 9.36
N LEU A 408 -0.53 20.53 8.57
CA LEU A 408 0.80 20.06 8.96
C LEU A 408 1.72 21.24 9.31
N ASP A 409 1.83 22.20 8.39
CA ASP A 409 2.66 23.42 8.54
C ASP A 409 2.24 24.24 9.77
N LYS A 410 0.93 24.45 9.95
CA LYS A 410 0.40 25.14 11.15
C LYS A 410 0.78 24.41 12.43
N SER A 411 0.58 23.09 12.50
CA SER A 411 0.91 22.27 13.66
C SER A 411 2.40 22.38 14.02
N ALA A 412 3.26 22.22 13.01
CA ALA A 412 4.73 22.32 13.21
C ALA A 412 5.16 23.73 13.65
N ARG A 413 4.62 24.80 13.04
CA ARG A 413 4.90 26.19 13.44
C ARG A 413 4.46 26.52 14.85
N GLU A 414 3.37 25.92 15.28
CA GLU A 414 2.85 26.10 16.65
C GLU A 414 3.50 25.19 17.67
N GLY A 415 4.46 24.32 17.26
CA GLY A 415 5.25 23.44 18.14
C GLY A 415 4.52 22.17 18.55
N TYR A 416 3.55 21.70 17.77
CA TYR A 416 2.93 20.38 17.92
C TYR A 416 3.64 19.35 17.05
N ASN A 417 3.88 18.17 17.58
CA ASN A 417 4.28 17.05 16.77
C ASN A 417 3.18 16.72 15.77
N ALA A 418 3.56 16.57 14.49
CA ALA A 418 2.61 16.39 13.39
C ALA A 418 2.99 15.21 12.51
N ILE A 419 1.97 14.43 12.13
CA ILE A 419 2.06 13.26 11.25
C ILE A 419 1.39 13.63 9.91
N TRP A 420 2.06 13.34 8.78
CA TRP A 420 1.51 13.57 7.45
C TRP A 420 0.79 12.34 6.91
N SER A 421 -0.48 12.48 6.50
CA SER A 421 -1.27 11.36 5.95
C SER A 421 -1.97 11.70 4.63
N THR A 422 -2.21 12.97 4.30
CA THR A 422 -3.04 13.41 3.17
C THR A 422 -2.76 12.67 1.86
N ASP A 423 -1.51 12.59 1.44
CA ASP A 423 -1.14 11.97 0.15
C ASP A 423 -0.87 10.46 0.27
N TYR A 424 -1.11 9.88 1.43
CA TYR A 424 -0.87 8.47 1.73
C TYR A 424 -2.17 7.68 1.99
N TYR A 425 -3.31 8.24 1.59
CA TYR A 425 -4.60 7.55 1.58
C TYR A 425 -4.66 6.57 0.40
N LEU A 426 -4.47 5.28 0.69
CA LEU A 426 -4.36 4.24 -0.34
C LEU A 426 -5.71 3.88 -0.99
N ASP A 427 -6.83 4.15 -0.31
CA ASP A 427 -8.19 3.97 -0.80
C ASP A 427 -8.54 4.90 -1.98
N HIS A 428 -7.77 5.96 -2.21
CA HIS A 428 -7.83 6.78 -3.42
C HIS A 428 -7.29 6.07 -4.67
N MET A 429 -6.70 4.88 -4.51
CA MET A 429 -6.19 4.03 -5.59
C MET A 429 -5.18 4.73 -6.52
N GLY A 430 -4.34 5.59 -5.93
CA GLY A 430 -3.20 6.21 -6.61
C GLY A 430 -2.08 5.20 -6.91
N PRO A 431 -1.26 5.41 -7.96
CA PRO A 431 -0.09 4.59 -8.22
C PRO A 431 1.02 4.85 -7.19
N ALA A 432 1.97 3.90 -7.08
CA ALA A 432 3.07 4.02 -6.11
C ALA A 432 3.88 5.31 -6.28
N GLU A 433 4.11 5.76 -7.52
CA GLU A 433 4.84 7.01 -7.82
C GLU A 433 4.19 8.26 -7.23
N TYR A 434 2.83 8.32 -7.22
CA TYR A 434 2.11 9.45 -6.63
C TYR A 434 2.45 9.59 -5.14
N HIS A 435 2.33 8.50 -4.40
CA HIS A 435 2.64 8.47 -2.98
C HIS A 435 4.14 8.67 -2.70
N TYR A 436 5.00 8.10 -3.57
CA TYR A 436 6.45 8.20 -3.45
C TYR A 436 6.99 9.62 -3.63
N LEU A 437 6.38 10.41 -4.50
CA LEU A 437 6.80 11.79 -4.75
C LEU A 437 6.29 12.78 -3.70
N SER A 438 5.31 12.39 -2.88
CA SER A 438 4.91 13.17 -1.71
C SER A 438 5.93 13.02 -0.58
N ASP A 439 6.20 14.10 0.13
CA ASP A 439 7.21 14.13 1.21
C ASP A 439 6.65 14.86 2.43
N PRO A 440 6.68 14.27 3.64
CA PRO A 440 6.23 14.98 4.86
C PRO A 440 6.96 16.31 5.10
N LEU A 441 8.20 16.41 4.63
CA LEU A 441 9.02 17.62 4.76
C LEU A 441 9.73 17.91 3.42
N PRO A 442 9.03 18.51 2.41
CA PRO A 442 9.61 18.78 1.09
C PRO A 442 10.72 19.81 1.13
N ALA A 443 11.46 19.95 0.04
CA ALA A 443 12.64 20.82 -0.04
C ALA A 443 12.30 22.30 0.11
N ASP A 444 11.10 22.68 -0.31
CA ASP A 444 10.57 24.04 -0.31
C ASP A 444 9.68 24.35 0.91
N ALA A 445 9.66 23.46 1.91
CA ALA A 445 8.95 23.72 3.18
C ALA A 445 9.54 24.97 3.86
N ASP A 446 8.68 25.98 4.11
CA ASP A 446 9.04 27.23 4.78
C ASP A 446 8.96 27.05 6.30
N LEU A 447 9.77 26.13 6.86
CA LEU A 447 9.87 25.84 8.29
C LEU A 447 11.32 26.07 8.77
N THR A 448 11.47 26.64 9.96
CA THR A 448 12.79 26.63 10.62
C THR A 448 13.20 25.21 11.00
N SER A 449 14.49 24.98 11.29
CA SER A 449 14.95 23.66 11.73
C SER A 449 14.25 23.16 12.98
N GLU A 450 13.90 24.04 13.92
CA GLU A 450 13.14 23.72 15.14
C GLU A 450 11.70 23.32 14.78
N GLN A 451 11.03 24.06 13.91
CA GLN A 451 9.68 23.74 13.45
C GLN A 451 9.65 22.44 12.64
N ALA A 452 10.63 22.24 11.76
CA ALA A 452 10.76 21.01 10.97
C ALA A 452 10.95 19.76 11.85
N PHE A 453 11.55 19.91 13.03
CA PHE A 453 11.69 18.80 14.00
C PHE A 453 10.35 18.27 14.50
N HIS A 454 9.32 19.12 14.51
CA HIS A 454 7.95 18.73 14.88
C HIS A 454 7.23 17.92 13.80
N VAL A 455 7.71 17.86 12.56
CA VAL A 455 7.22 16.91 11.56
C VAL A 455 7.85 15.55 11.86
N VAL A 456 7.15 14.75 12.66
CA VAL A 456 7.69 13.48 13.18
C VAL A 456 7.68 12.34 12.19
N GLY A 457 6.96 12.50 11.06
CA GLY A 457 6.91 11.52 9.97
C GLY A 457 5.58 11.48 9.25
N GLY A 458 5.21 10.31 8.80
CA GLY A 458 3.97 10.11 8.08
C GLY A 458 3.33 8.74 8.34
N GLU A 459 2.10 8.63 7.84
CA GLU A 459 1.31 7.43 8.00
C GLU A 459 0.50 7.12 6.75
N VAL A 460 0.61 5.89 6.30
CA VAL A 460 -0.21 5.32 5.24
C VAL A 460 -1.56 4.93 5.83
N CYS A 461 -2.65 5.40 5.24
CA CYS A 461 -4.00 5.10 5.70
C CYS A 461 -4.73 4.21 4.68
N MET A 462 -5.29 3.11 5.17
CA MET A 462 -6.13 2.20 4.38
C MET A 462 -7.53 2.17 4.96
N TRP A 463 -8.39 3.08 4.47
CA TRP A 463 -9.82 3.10 4.75
C TRP A 463 -10.52 1.96 4.04
N SER A 464 -11.49 1.32 4.71
CA SER A 464 -11.96 -0.01 4.30
C SER A 464 -13.39 -0.07 3.77
N GLU A 465 -13.97 1.04 3.29
CA GLU A 465 -15.31 1.04 2.67
C GLU A 465 -15.43 0.06 1.49
N PHE A 466 -14.35 -0.11 0.74
CA PHE A 466 -14.26 -1.00 -0.43
C PHE A 466 -13.11 -2.00 -0.31
N VAL A 467 -12.79 -2.39 0.92
CA VAL A 467 -11.70 -3.31 1.24
C VAL A 467 -12.22 -4.44 2.11
N SER A 468 -11.72 -5.65 1.88
CA SER A 468 -12.02 -6.85 2.66
C SER A 468 -10.79 -7.74 2.77
N GLU A 469 -10.83 -8.76 3.61
CA GLU A 469 -9.76 -9.75 3.75
C GLU A 469 -9.25 -10.33 2.43
N GLU A 470 -10.10 -10.34 1.39
CA GLU A 470 -9.78 -10.90 0.08
C GLU A 470 -8.86 -9.99 -0.74
N ASN A 471 -8.95 -8.67 -0.59
CA ASN A 471 -8.25 -7.71 -1.44
C ASN A 471 -7.33 -6.72 -0.70
N ILE A 472 -7.39 -6.65 0.63
CA ILE A 472 -6.63 -5.66 1.43
C ILE A 472 -5.15 -5.66 1.08
N ASP A 473 -4.53 -6.83 0.91
CA ASP A 473 -3.11 -6.91 0.58
C ASP A 473 -2.79 -6.21 -0.74
N SER A 474 -3.65 -6.37 -1.76
CA SER A 474 -3.45 -5.69 -3.04
C SER A 474 -3.73 -4.17 -2.97
N ARG A 475 -4.48 -3.73 -1.96
CA ARG A 475 -4.75 -2.31 -1.71
C ARG A 475 -3.59 -1.64 -0.99
N ILE A 476 -2.95 -2.33 -0.06
CA ILE A 476 -1.81 -1.82 0.71
C ILE A 476 -0.50 -2.01 -0.07
N TRP A 477 -0.24 -3.22 -0.58
CA TRP A 477 1.04 -3.60 -1.16
C TRP A 477 1.00 -3.66 -2.69
N PRO A 478 2.14 -3.38 -3.36
CA PRO A 478 3.44 -3.00 -2.79
C PRO A 478 3.59 -1.49 -2.53
N ARG A 479 2.58 -0.66 -2.78
CA ARG A 479 2.62 0.81 -2.71
C ARG A 479 3.18 1.34 -1.38
N THR A 480 2.82 0.71 -0.27
CA THR A 480 3.35 1.05 1.06
C THR A 480 4.86 0.91 1.17
N ALA A 481 5.50 -0.01 0.43
CA ALA A 481 6.95 -0.11 0.42
C ALA A 481 7.63 1.12 -0.19
N ALA A 482 7.01 1.73 -1.22
CA ALA A 482 7.49 2.98 -1.80
C ALA A 482 7.35 4.16 -0.80
N VAL A 483 6.24 4.21 -0.06
CA VAL A 483 6.05 5.23 0.99
C VAL A 483 7.01 5.02 2.15
N ALA A 484 7.25 3.78 2.56
CA ALA A 484 8.22 3.45 3.61
C ALA A 484 9.62 3.98 3.29
N GLU A 485 10.03 3.95 2.02
CA GLU A 485 11.28 4.56 1.57
C GLU A 485 11.26 6.08 1.74
N ARG A 486 10.14 6.73 1.48
CA ARG A 486 9.99 8.18 1.71
C ARG A 486 10.17 8.56 3.18
N PHE A 487 9.72 7.68 4.09
CA PHE A 487 9.84 7.92 5.53
C PHE A 487 11.23 7.54 6.10
N TRP A 488 11.88 6.57 5.49
CA TRP A 488 13.16 6.04 5.96
C TRP A 488 14.37 6.74 5.35
N SER A 489 14.40 6.84 4.01
CA SER A 489 15.58 7.23 3.23
C SER A 489 15.80 8.75 3.20
N PRO A 490 16.98 9.23 2.84
CA PRO A 490 17.23 10.65 2.58
C PRO A 490 16.26 11.23 1.54
N ARG A 491 15.96 12.52 1.68
CA ARG A 491 14.97 13.22 0.83
C ARG A 491 15.29 13.18 -0.67
N ASP A 492 16.57 13.20 -1.01
CA ASP A 492 17.08 13.16 -2.39
C ASP A 492 16.97 11.78 -3.06
N VAL A 493 16.61 10.74 -2.32
CA VAL A 493 16.22 9.43 -2.87
C VAL A 493 14.80 9.54 -3.42
N ASN A 494 14.66 10.02 -4.67
CA ASN A 494 13.37 10.31 -5.30
C ASN A 494 13.28 9.91 -6.80
N ASP A 495 14.19 9.06 -7.27
CA ASP A 495 14.14 8.51 -8.62
C ASP A 495 13.04 7.46 -8.74
N VAL A 496 11.97 7.80 -9.47
CA VAL A 496 10.79 6.96 -9.67
C VAL A 496 11.14 5.67 -10.44
N ALA A 497 12.04 5.76 -11.43
CA ALA A 497 12.40 4.60 -12.23
C ALA A 497 13.18 3.56 -11.40
N ASP A 498 14.16 4.01 -10.61
CA ASP A 498 14.89 3.16 -9.67
C ASP A 498 14.00 2.64 -8.54
N MET A 499 13.09 3.47 -8.03
CA MET A 499 12.08 3.04 -7.05
C MET A 499 11.27 1.85 -7.59
N TYR A 500 10.70 1.93 -8.80
CA TYR A 500 9.92 0.83 -9.37
C TYR A 500 10.77 -0.42 -9.64
N ARG A 501 12.01 -0.26 -10.09
CA ARG A 501 12.95 -1.37 -10.29
C ARG A 501 13.13 -2.19 -8.99
N ARG A 502 13.30 -1.51 -7.86
CA ARG A 502 13.44 -2.13 -6.53
C ARG A 502 12.11 -2.61 -5.97
N LEU A 503 11.03 -1.88 -6.23
CA LEU A 503 9.68 -2.23 -5.80
C LEU A 503 9.21 -3.54 -6.42
N ASP A 504 9.51 -3.79 -7.70
CA ASP A 504 9.16 -5.03 -8.39
C ASP A 504 9.85 -6.24 -7.72
N VAL A 505 11.10 -6.08 -7.26
CA VAL A 505 11.82 -7.12 -6.49
C VAL A 505 11.25 -7.26 -5.08
N MET A 506 11.01 -6.15 -4.38
CA MET A 506 10.42 -6.14 -3.03
C MET A 506 9.03 -6.79 -3.03
N SER A 507 8.23 -6.56 -4.06
CA SER A 507 6.91 -7.14 -4.23
C SER A 507 6.94 -8.68 -4.18
N VAL A 508 7.90 -9.31 -4.82
CA VAL A 508 8.08 -10.78 -4.75
C VAL A 508 8.48 -11.23 -3.35
N TRP A 509 9.33 -10.48 -2.65
CA TRP A 509 9.72 -10.83 -1.28
C TRP A 509 8.57 -10.68 -0.28
N LEU A 510 7.71 -9.69 -0.47
CA LEU A 510 6.49 -9.51 0.32
C LEU A 510 5.53 -10.69 0.12
N GLU A 511 5.34 -11.18 -1.11
CA GLU A 511 4.53 -12.38 -1.36
C GLU A 511 5.13 -13.64 -0.73
N GLN A 512 6.46 -13.80 -0.79
CA GLN A 512 7.15 -14.91 -0.10
C GLN A 512 6.98 -14.86 1.43
N ALA A 513 6.74 -13.69 2.00
CA ALA A 513 6.44 -13.51 3.44
C ALA A 513 5.00 -13.84 3.81
N GLY A 514 4.10 -14.04 2.85
CA GLY A 514 2.72 -14.43 3.06
C GLY A 514 1.66 -13.44 2.57
N LEU A 515 2.08 -12.26 2.11
CA LEU A 515 1.17 -11.28 1.53
C LEU A 515 0.62 -11.77 0.18
N GLN A 516 -0.65 -11.51 -0.10
CA GLN A 516 -1.34 -12.07 -1.27
C GLN A 516 -1.55 -11.05 -2.40
N HIS A 517 -0.86 -9.92 -2.36
CA HIS A 517 -1.09 -8.79 -3.27
C HIS A 517 -0.85 -9.11 -4.76
N LEU A 518 0.05 -10.04 -5.10
CA LEU A 518 0.27 -10.49 -6.48
C LEU A 518 -0.74 -11.56 -6.91
N SER A 519 -1.18 -12.41 -5.99
CA SER A 519 -2.03 -13.58 -6.27
C SER A 519 -3.52 -13.29 -6.13
N SER A 520 -3.92 -12.31 -5.31
CA SER A 520 -5.33 -12.00 -4.98
C SER A 520 -6.17 -11.67 -6.21
N THR A 521 -5.68 -10.86 -7.15
CA THR A 521 -6.43 -10.50 -8.37
C THR A 521 -6.93 -11.75 -9.12
N ASN A 522 -6.02 -12.66 -9.48
CA ASN A 522 -6.42 -13.85 -10.24
C ASN A 522 -7.24 -14.83 -9.39
N ARG A 523 -7.00 -14.91 -8.08
CA ARG A 523 -7.80 -15.72 -7.15
C ARG A 523 -9.24 -15.22 -7.12
N MET A 524 -9.46 -13.93 -6.89
CA MET A 524 -10.79 -13.33 -6.84
C MET A 524 -11.51 -13.42 -8.20
N LEU A 525 -10.82 -13.19 -9.32
CA LEU A 525 -11.43 -13.31 -10.64
C LEU A 525 -11.87 -14.75 -10.94
N ARG A 526 -11.15 -15.78 -10.48
CA ARG A 526 -11.60 -17.18 -10.56
C ARG A 526 -12.83 -17.43 -9.70
N GLN A 527 -12.87 -16.90 -8.49
CA GLN A 527 -14.05 -17.01 -7.62
C GLN A 527 -15.27 -16.35 -8.24
N ILE A 528 -15.12 -15.12 -8.77
CA ILE A 528 -16.19 -14.35 -9.43
C ILE A 528 -16.71 -15.08 -10.67
N SER A 529 -15.83 -15.61 -11.51
CA SER A 529 -16.20 -16.23 -12.79
C SER A 529 -16.57 -17.72 -12.70
N GLY A 530 -16.25 -18.37 -11.56
CA GLY A 530 -16.46 -19.82 -11.40
C GLY A 530 -15.65 -20.68 -12.36
N THR A 531 -14.51 -20.17 -12.88
CA THR A 531 -13.66 -20.90 -13.82
C THR A 531 -12.17 -20.68 -13.55
N GLU A 532 -11.38 -21.73 -13.78
CA GLU A 532 -9.91 -21.66 -13.68
C GLU A 532 -9.32 -20.84 -14.83
N ASN A 533 -9.87 -21.01 -16.04
CA ASN A 533 -9.40 -20.28 -17.23
C ASN A 533 -10.05 -18.91 -17.32
N LEU A 534 -9.32 -17.89 -16.94
CA LEU A 534 -9.79 -16.51 -16.93
C LEU A 534 -9.89 -15.87 -18.33
N GLY A 535 -9.10 -16.29 -19.31
CA GLY A 535 -9.12 -15.76 -20.66
C GLY A 535 -9.21 -14.22 -20.73
N PRO A 536 -10.25 -13.64 -21.35
CA PRO A 536 -10.44 -12.20 -21.45
C PRO A 536 -10.53 -11.48 -20.11
N LEU A 537 -11.12 -12.11 -19.10
CA LEU A 537 -11.23 -11.53 -17.75
C LEU A 537 -9.87 -11.38 -17.09
N GLY A 538 -8.96 -12.34 -17.28
CA GLY A 538 -7.57 -12.24 -16.81
C GLY A 538 -6.80 -11.12 -17.52
N THR A 539 -7.05 -10.91 -18.81
CA THR A 539 -6.50 -9.75 -19.53
C THR A 539 -6.98 -8.45 -18.91
N LEU A 540 -8.29 -8.31 -18.68
CA LEU A 540 -8.85 -7.12 -18.04
C LEU A 540 -8.24 -6.89 -16.64
N GLY A 541 -8.13 -7.96 -15.81
CA GLY A 541 -7.53 -7.90 -14.48
C GLY A 541 -6.08 -7.44 -14.48
N LYS A 542 -5.33 -7.73 -15.56
CA LYS A 542 -3.92 -7.33 -15.71
C LYS A 542 -3.76 -5.86 -16.10
N ILE A 543 -4.69 -5.31 -16.92
CA ILE A 543 -4.52 -4.00 -17.58
C ILE A 543 -5.33 -2.88 -16.96
N ALA A 544 -6.30 -3.20 -16.10
CA ALA A 544 -7.17 -2.24 -15.44
C ALA A 544 -6.76 -1.99 -13.98
N SER A 545 -7.19 -0.87 -13.44
CA SER A 545 -7.10 -0.52 -12.01
C SER A 545 -8.47 -0.07 -11.50
N PRO A 546 -8.74 -0.13 -10.18
CA PRO A 546 -10.02 0.31 -9.63
C PRO A 546 -10.13 1.83 -9.58
N GLU A 547 -11.35 2.36 -9.64
CA GLU A 547 -11.63 3.72 -9.20
C GLU A 547 -11.43 3.86 -7.69
N GLY A 548 -11.03 5.06 -7.23
CA GLY A 548 -10.88 5.39 -5.82
C GLY A 548 -12.21 5.46 -5.07
N ALA A 549 -12.16 5.39 -3.73
CA ALA A 549 -13.33 5.35 -2.86
C ALA A 549 -14.33 6.47 -3.15
N GLY A 550 -13.89 7.72 -3.23
CA GLY A 550 -14.76 8.86 -3.51
C GLY A 550 -15.47 8.81 -4.87
N THR A 551 -14.86 8.24 -5.93
CA THR A 551 -15.53 8.00 -7.21
C THR A 551 -16.56 6.87 -7.09
N ARG A 552 -16.20 5.79 -6.40
CA ARG A 552 -17.08 4.64 -6.18
C ARG A 552 -18.33 5.07 -5.40
N GLU A 553 -18.17 5.87 -4.38
CA GLU A 553 -19.27 6.39 -3.59
C GLU A 553 -20.21 7.30 -4.42
N LYS A 554 -19.66 8.25 -5.18
CA LYS A 554 -20.45 9.13 -6.06
C LYS A 554 -21.24 8.34 -7.10
N MET A 555 -20.65 7.31 -7.70
CA MET A 555 -21.32 6.47 -8.70
C MET A 555 -22.41 5.59 -8.09
N ASN A 556 -22.31 5.22 -6.81
CA ASN A 556 -23.33 4.44 -6.10
C ASN A 556 -24.67 5.22 -5.90
N HIS A 557 -24.63 6.55 -5.93
CA HIS A 557 -25.85 7.36 -5.87
C HIS A 557 -26.77 7.20 -7.10
N HIS A 558 -26.29 6.59 -8.19
CA HIS A 558 -27.04 6.34 -9.43
C HIS A 558 -27.54 4.90 -9.59
N GLY A 559 -27.38 4.05 -8.56
CA GLY A 559 -27.76 2.63 -8.59
C GLY A 559 -28.12 2.09 -7.22
N THR A 560 -27.97 0.78 -7.02
CA THR A 560 -28.06 0.17 -5.70
C THR A 560 -26.89 0.68 -4.84
N PRO A 561 -27.13 1.35 -3.71
CA PRO A 561 -26.06 1.84 -2.87
C PRO A 561 -25.11 0.71 -2.47
N SER A 562 -23.80 0.92 -2.60
CA SER A 562 -22.82 0.05 -1.95
C SER A 562 -22.89 0.33 -0.45
N THR A 563 -22.97 -0.74 0.33
CA THR A 563 -22.99 -0.68 1.80
C THR A 563 -22.08 -1.77 2.34
N GLN A 564 -21.77 -1.70 3.62
CA GLN A 564 -21.02 -2.76 4.34
C GLN A 564 -21.59 -4.18 4.09
N LEU A 565 -22.90 -4.28 3.86
CA LEU A 565 -23.58 -5.57 3.63
C LEU A 565 -23.46 -6.10 2.20
N VAL A 566 -22.91 -5.32 1.27
CA VAL A 566 -22.76 -5.72 -0.12
C VAL A 566 -21.41 -6.41 -0.31
N PRO A 567 -21.39 -7.70 -0.66
CA PRO A 567 -20.13 -8.40 -0.86
C PRO A 567 -19.26 -7.75 -1.95
N LEU A 568 -17.97 -7.63 -1.70
CA LEU A 568 -16.97 -7.09 -2.63
C LEU A 568 -16.52 -8.16 -3.63
N VAL A 569 -17.42 -8.56 -4.53
CA VAL A 569 -17.27 -9.66 -5.50
C VAL A 569 -17.43 -9.21 -6.97
N LYS A 570 -17.18 -7.94 -7.26
CA LYS A 570 -17.16 -7.42 -8.62
C LYS A 570 -15.73 -7.39 -9.18
N PRO A 571 -15.50 -7.33 -10.49
CA PRO A 571 -14.15 -7.23 -11.06
C PRO A 571 -13.34 -6.03 -10.52
N VAL A 572 -13.98 -4.90 -10.20
CA VAL A 572 -13.32 -3.73 -9.58
C VAL A 572 -12.71 -4.06 -8.22
N ASP A 573 -13.30 -4.99 -7.48
CA ASP A 573 -12.79 -5.38 -6.16
C ASP A 573 -11.55 -6.28 -6.26
N ALA A 574 -11.37 -6.96 -7.41
CA ALA A 574 -10.26 -7.87 -7.66
C ALA A 574 -9.00 -7.21 -8.23
N VAL A 575 -9.13 -6.14 -9.06
CA VAL A 575 -7.99 -5.56 -9.77
C VAL A 575 -7.08 -4.72 -8.86
N ALA A 576 -5.77 -4.76 -9.11
CA ALA A 576 -4.78 -4.01 -8.32
C ALA A 576 -4.76 -2.51 -8.68
N PRO A 577 -4.48 -1.59 -7.72
CA PRO A 577 -4.45 -0.15 -7.99
C PRO A 577 -3.36 0.32 -8.95
N ASP A 578 -2.17 -0.29 -8.89
CA ASP A 578 -1.01 0.08 -9.74
C ASP A 578 -0.49 -1.15 -10.49
N PRO A 579 -1.22 -1.62 -11.54
CA PRO A 579 -0.80 -2.79 -12.28
C PRO A 579 0.51 -2.52 -13.04
N PRO A 580 1.51 -3.42 -13.01
CA PRO A 580 2.77 -3.27 -13.75
C PRO A 580 2.59 -3.05 -15.24
N TYR A 581 1.45 -3.48 -15.80
CA TYR A 581 1.12 -3.30 -17.21
C TYR A 581 1.13 -1.83 -17.65
N ARG A 582 0.74 -0.90 -16.78
CA ARG A 582 0.80 0.55 -17.08
C ARG A 582 2.22 0.96 -17.52
N ARG A 583 3.22 0.57 -16.76
CA ARG A 583 4.64 0.89 -17.06
C ARG A 583 5.17 0.09 -18.24
N GLN A 584 4.79 -1.18 -18.36
CA GLN A 584 5.18 -2.02 -19.49
C GLN A 584 4.64 -1.47 -20.82
N PHE A 585 3.38 -1.07 -20.86
CA PHE A 585 2.77 -0.48 -22.04
C PHE A 585 3.42 0.85 -22.40
N ALA A 586 3.69 1.71 -21.42
CA ALA A 586 4.40 2.97 -21.63
C ALA A 586 5.81 2.74 -22.20
N ALA A 587 6.55 1.75 -21.69
CA ALA A 587 7.87 1.41 -22.20
C ALA A 587 7.84 0.89 -23.64
N LEU A 588 6.84 0.09 -24.01
CA LEU A 588 6.67 -0.38 -25.40
C LEU A 588 6.37 0.77 -26.36
N VAL A 589 5.49 1.69 -25.97
CA VAL A 589 5.20 2.88 -26.79
C VAL A 589 6.44 3.78 -26.90
N ASP A 590 7.14 4.00 -25.80
CA ASP A 590 8.38 4.80 -25.77
C ASP A 590 9.47 4.19 -26.69
N ALA A 591 9.68 2.88 -26.63
CA ALA A 591 10.61 2.16 -27.50
C ALA A 591 10.23 2.30 -28.98
N LEU A 592 8.93 2.15 -29.31
CA LEU A 592 8.43 2.31 -30.68
C LEU A 592 8.68 3.73 -31.21
N LEU A 593 8.38 4.74 -30.42
CA LEU A 593 8.57 6.15 -30.82
C LEU A 593 10.05 6.54 -30.90
N SER A 594 10.90 5.95 -30.07
CA SER A 594 12.35 6.14 -30.10
C SER A 594 13.03 5.51 -31.33
N ASP A 595 12.40 4.49 -31.92
CA ASP A 595 12.89 3.81 -33.14
C ASP A 595 12.41 4.49 -34.43
N ALA A 596 11.88 5.72 -34.36
CA ALA A 596 11.46 6.44 -35.54
C ALA A 596 12.66 6.73 -36.50
N PRO A 597 12.50 6.61 -37.81
CA PRO A 597 11.25 6.30 -38.53
C PRO A 597 11.03 4.80 -38.83
N LYS A 598 11.74 3.88 -38.20
CA LYS A 598 11.59 2.43 -38.47
C LYS A 598 10.33 1.84 -37.84
N PHE A 599 10.03 2.26 -36.59
CA PHE A 599 8.85 1.84 -35.81
C PHE A 599 8.73 0.31 -35.62
N VAL A 600 9.85 -0.37 -35.37
CA VAL A 600 9.89 -1.83 -35.18
C VAL A 600 9.98 -2.21 -33.70
N ALA A 601 10.74 -1.41 -32.92
CA ALA A 601 10.96 -1.72 -31.50
C ALA A 601 9.64 -1.76 -30.71
N GLY A 602 9.34 -2.88 -30.06
CA GLY A 602 8.11 -3.09 -29.29
C GLY A 602 6.83 -3.30 -30.11
N SER A 603 6.88 -3.14 -31.44
CA SER A 603 5.70 -3.19 -32.32
C SER A 603 4.97 -4.53 -32.28
N ASP A 604 5.69 -5.66 -32.31
CA ASP A 604 5.07 -6.99 -32.31
C ASP A 604 4.33 -7.29 -31.00
N GLU A 605 4.83 -6.80 -29.87
CA GLU A 605 4.18 -6.97 -28.58
C GLU A 605 2.95 -6.07 -28.46
N LEU A 606 3.04 -4.81 -28.91
CA LEU A 606 1.88 -3.93 -29.01
C LEU A 606 0.81 -4.53 -29.91
N ALA A 607 1.18 -5.09 -31.06
CA ALA A 607 0.25 -5.75 -31.97
C ALA A 607 -0.46 -6.93 -31.31
N ARG A 608 0.27 -7.80 -30.59
CA ARG A 608 -0.33 -8.92 -29.82
C ARG A 608 -1.31 -8.42 -28.77
N ASN A 609 -0.96 -7.38 -28.02
CA ASN A 609 -1.86 -6.78 -27.03
C ASN A 609 -3.15 -6.27 -27.68
N PHE A 610 -3.03 -5.50 -28.77
CA PHE A 610 -4.18 -4.95 -29.48
C PHE A 610 -5.06 -6.04 -30.13
N GLN A 611 -4.48 -7.10 -30.69
CA GLN A 611 -5.21 -8.26 -31.19
C GLN A 611 -6.00 -8.94 -30.07
N GLN A 612 -5.35 -9.16 -28.92
CA GLN A 612 -5.99 -9.76 -27.76
C GLN A 612 -7.19 -8.93 -27.28
N TRP A 613 -7.04 -7.59 -27.23
CA TRP A 613 -8.16 -6.72 -26.84
C TRP A 613 -9.29 -6.75 -27.87
N ARG A 614 -8.98 -6.64 -29.17
CA ARG A 614 -9.96 -6.68 -30.25
C ARG A 614 -10.78 -7.96 -30.23
N ASP A 615 -10.15 -9.09 -29.97
CA ASP A 615 -10.74 -10.41 -30.14
C ASP A 615 -11.36 -10.98 -28.85
N MET A 616 -11.33 -10.25 -27.73
CA MET A 616 -11.76 -10.74 -26.42
C MET A 616 -13.28 -10.90 -26.25
N GLY A 617 -14.10 -10.25 -27.08
CA GLY A 617 -15.54 -10.14 -26.89
C GLY A 617 -16.29 -11.49 -26.80
N PRO A 618 -16.15 -12.42 -27.78
CA PRO A 618 -16.87 -13.70 -27.74
C PRO A 618 -16.52 -14.55 -26.51
N GLY A 619 -15.23 -14.58 -26.11
CA GLY A 619 -14.80 -15.30 -24.92
C GLY A 619 -15.34 -14.66 -23.64
N PHE A 620 -15.43 -13.32 -23.60
CA PHE A 620 -15.99 -12.61 -22.46
C PHE A 620 -17.51 -12.83 -22.35
N ALA A 621 -18.27 -12.78 -23.44
CA ALA A 621 -19.70 -13.06 -23.45
C ALA A 621 -20.00 -14.46 -22.89
N ALA A 622 -19.17 -15.45 -23.20
CA ALA A 622 -19.29 -16.80 -22.65
C ALA A 622 -19.09 -16.87 -21.14
N LEU A 623 -18.24 -15.97 -20.58
CA LEU A 623 -18.06 -15.85 -19.12
C LEU A 623 -19.26 -15.16 -18.47
N VAL A 624 -19.80 -14.09 -19.07
CA VAL A 624 -21.00 -13.39 -18.59
C VAL A 624 -22.20 -14.33 -18.53
N ALA A 625 -22.36 -15.21 -19.52
CA ALA A 625 -23.44 -16.21 -19.53
C ALA A 625 -23.38 -17.18 -18.33
N LYS A 626 -22.21 -17.40 -17.74
CA LYS A 626 -22.01 -18.25 -16.55
C LYS A 626 -22.02 -17.45 -15.24
N ALA A 627 -21.52 -16.22 -15.27
CA ALA A 627 -21.38 -15.35 -14.12
C ALA A 627 -21.94 -13.94 -14.44
N PRO A 628 -23.26 -13.71 -14.26
CA PRO A 628 -23.91 -12.46 -14.67
C PRO A 628 -23.34 -11.19 -14.02
N VAL A 629 -22.70 -11.29 -12.85
CA VAL A 629 -22.01 -10.17 -12.19
C VAL A 629 -20.92 -9.54 -13.07
N LEU A 630 -20.38 -10.30 -14.03
CA LEU A 630 -19.39 -9.82 -15.00
C LEU A 630 -19.97 -8.85 -16.03
N ASP A 631 -21.31 -8.78 -16.17
CA ASP A 631 -21.95 -7.81 -17.08
C ASP A 631 -21.64 -6.36 -16.70
N THR A 632 -21.33 -6.11 -15.44
CA THR A 632 -20.90 -4.80 -14.96
C THR A 632 -19.70 -4.23 -15.71
N VAL A 633 -18.86 -5.07 -16.33
CA VAL A 633 -17.69 -4.64 -17.10
C VAL A 633 -17.82 -4.86 -18.61
N SER A 634 -18.99 -5.30 -19.12
CA SER A 634 -19.23 -5.53 -20.55
C SER A 634 -18.99 -4.28 -21.41
N GLY A 635 -19.41 -3.10 -20.92
CA GLY A 635 -19.15 -1.82 -21.59
C GLY A 635 -17.65 -1.52 -21.73
N ARG A 636 -16.87 -1.81 -20.70
CA ARG A 636 -15.41 -1.61 -20.68
C ARG A 636 -14.72 -2.58 -21.66
N VAL A 637 -15.18 -3.82 -21.74
CA VAL A 637 -14.70 -4.81 -22.72
C VAL A 637 -14.98 -4.36 -24.15
N ALA A 638 -16.21 -3.89 -24.44
CA ALA A 638 -16.57 -3.36 -25.76
C ALA A 638 -15.69 -2.15 -26.16
N LEU A 639 -15.34 -1.31 -25.21
CA LEU A 639 -14.44 -0.18 -25.42
C LEU A 639 -12.99 -0.64 -25.71
N LEU A 640 -12.51 -1.66 -24.99
CA LEU A 640 -11.19 -2.26 -25.24
C LEU A 640 -11.10 -2.88 -26.63
N GLN A 641 -12.18 -3.49 -27.15
CA GLN A 641 -12.20 -4.02 -28.53
C GLN A 641 -11.97 -2.91 -29.57
N LYS A 642 -12.61 -1.76 -29.38
CA LYS A 642 -12.42 -0.59 -30.24
C LYS A 642 -10.99 -0.01 -30.14
N LEU A 643 -10.47 0.12 -28.91
CA LEU A 643 -9.08 0.54 -28.67
C LEU A 643 -8.09 -0.46 -29.31
N GLY A 644 -8.34 -1.76 -29.21
CA GLY A 644 -7.53 -2.78 -29.89
C GLY A 644 -7.50 -2.62 -31.41
N SER A 645 -8.65 -2.37 -32.04
CA SER A 645 -8.73 -2.10 -33.48
C SER A 645 -7.99 -0.82 -33.88
N GLY A 646 -8.24 0.28 -33.16
CA GLY A 646 -7.54 1.55 -33.40
C GLY A 646 -6.02 1.48 -33.16
N GLY A 647 -5.57 0.70 -32.18
CA GLY A 647 -4.15 0.45 -31.93
C GLY A 647 -3.45 -0.29 -33.08
N LEU A 648 -4.11 -1.31 -33.66
CA LEU A 648 -3.60 -2.02 -34.84
C LEU A 648 -3.50 -1.07 -36.05
N GLU A 649 -4.52 -0.24 -36.27
CA GLU A 649 -4.49 0.78 -37.34
C GLU A 649 -3.37 1.82 -37.09
N ALA A 650 -3.15 2.26 -35.85
CA ALA A 650 -2.05 3.16 -35.50
C ALA A 650 -0.69 2.57 -35.89
N LEU A 651 -0.45 1.28 -35.59
CA LEU A 651 0.78 0.59 -36.00
C LEU A 651 0.91 0.53 -37.52
N GLN A 652 -0.17 0.30 -38.28
CA GLN A 652 -0.14 0.31 -39.75
C GLN A 652 0.27 1.69 -40.30
N TYR A 653 -0.27 2.79 -39.76
CA TYR A 653 0.12 4.14 -40.15
C TYR A 653 1.60 4.40 -39.88
N LEU A 654 2.10 4.03 -38.71
CA LEU A 654 3.51 4.18 -38.33
C LEU A 654 4.43 3.37 -39.28
N HIS A 655 4.15 2.09 -39.48
CA HIS A 655 4.95 1.21 -40.36
C HIS A 655 4.94 1.69 -41.83
N SER A 656 3.81 2.16 -42.31
CA SER A 656 3.71 2.73 -43.67
C SER A 656 4.31 4.14 -43.79
N ARG A 657 4.64 4.79 -42.66
CA ARG A 657 5.11 6.21 -42.59
C ARG A 657 4.13 7.19 -43.25
N LYS A 658 2.86 6.85 -43.20
CA LYS A 658 1.76 7.68 -43.72
C LYS A 658 0.95 8.19 -42.54
N SER A 659 0.79 9.50 -42.45
CA SER A 659 -0.06 10.10 -41.41
C SER A 659 -1.51 9.64 -41.57
N ALA A 660 -2.14 9.32 -40.47
CA ALA A 660 -3.57 9.05 -40.42
C ALA A 660 -4.37 10.33 -40.71
N SER A 661 -5.60 10.17 -41.16
CA SER A 661 -6.49 11.31 -41.43
C SER A 661 -6.89 12.05 -40.15
N ALA A 662 -7.25 13.32 -40.28
CA ALA A 662 -7.76 14.12 -39.18
C ALA A 662 -9.00 13.52 -38.54
N ASP A 663 -9.90 12.92 -39.33
CA ASP A 663 -11.11 12.27 -38.85
C ASP A 663 -10.80 11.01 -38.04
N TRP A 664 -9.82 10.20 -38.48
CA TRP A 664 -9.36 9.04 -37.70
C TRP A 664 -8.74 9.47 -36.37
N LYS A 665 -7.84 10.49 -36.39
CA LYS A 665 -7.27 11.06 -35.16
C LYS A 665 -8.37 11.51 -34.20
N ALA A 666 -9.34 12.28 -34.68
CA ALA A 666 -10.44 12.79 -33.86
C ALA A 666 -11.27 11.65 -33.25
N ALA A 667 -11.61 10.63 -34.06
CA ALA A 667 -12.37 9.48 -33.59
C ALA A 667 -11.61 8.69 -32.50
N GLN A 668 -10.30 8.46 -32.66
CA GLN A 668 -9.50 7.74 -31.66
C GLN A 668 -9.32 8.56 -30.37
N LEU A 669 -9.11 9.86 -30.45
CA LEU A 669 -9.01 10.72 -29.28
C LEU A 669 -10.34 10.81 -28.51
N GLU A 670 -11.48 10.82 -29.22
CA GLU A 670 -12.79 10.76 -28.59
C GLU A 670 -13.01 9.43 -27.86
N LEU A 671 -12.53 8.31 -28.45
CA LEU A 671 -12.58 7.00 -27.82
C LEU A 671 -11.72 6.96 -26.53
N VAL A 672 -10.54 7.61 -26.53
CA VAL A 672 -9.71 7.78 -25.32
C VAL A 672 -10.47 8.57 -24.25
N LYS A 673 -11.09 9.71 -24.62
CA LYS A 673 -11.90 10.50 -23.67
C LYS A 673 -13.07 9.72 -23.09
N GLN A 674 -13.72 8.84 -23.87
CA GLN A 674 -14.77 7.95 -23.36
C GLN A 674 -14.18 6.95 -22.35
N ALA A 675 -12.98 6.41 -22.65
CA ALA A 675 -12.32 5.44 -21.79
C ALA A 675 -11.81 6.03 -20.46
N GLU A 676 -11.56 7.33 -20.41
CA GLU A 676 -11.15 8.08 -19.21
C GLU A 676 -12.30 8.38 -18.25
N LYS A 677 -13.54 8.35 -18.75
CA LYS A 677 -14.71 8.62 -17.89
C LYS A 677 -15.03 7.41 -17.00
N PRO A 678 -15.33 7.63 -15.73
CA PRO A 678 -15.91 6.59 -14.89
C PRO A 678 -17.20 6.04 -15.51
N ASP A 679 -17.37 4.73 -15.43
CA ASP A 679 -18.57 4.02 -15.90
C ASP A 679 -19.02 2.97 -14.88
N ALA A 680 -20.07 2.21 -15.20
CA ALA A 680 -20.62 1.18 -14.32
C ALA A 680 -19.62 0.10 -13.92
N SER A 681 -18.52 -0.07 -14.67
CA SER A 681 -17.46 -1.02 -14.31
C SER A 681 -16.63 -0.58 -13.11
N LEU A 682 -16.56 0.72 -12.83
CA LEU A 682 -15.67 1.35 -11.85
C LEU A 682 -14.18 1.01 -12.07
N LEU A 683 -13.82 0.72 -13.33
CA LEU A 683 -12.46 0.39 -13.74
C LEU A 683 -11.81 1.54 -14.50
N LYS A 684 -10.57 1.85 -14.17
CA LYS A 684 -9.69 2.74 -14.93
C LYS A 684 -8.79 1.94 -15.86
N LEU A 685 -8.35 2.58 -16.96
CA LEU A 685 -7.31 2.08 -17.86
C LEU A 685 -6.09 2.98 -17.73
N PRO A 686 -5.16 2.70 -16.81
CA PRO A 686 -4.12 3.66 -16.40
C PRO A 686 -2.99 3.87 -17.44
N TRP A 687 -3.09 3.25 -18.59
CA TRP A 687 -2.16 3.33 -19.73
C TRP A 687 -2.67 4.21 -20.87
N LEU A 688 -3.84 4.84 -20.75
CA LEU A 688 -4.48 5.63 -21.80
C LEU A 688 -3.63 6.84 -22.25
N GLY A 689 -2.82 7.44 -21.38
CA GLY A 689 -1.88 8.51 -21.76
C GLY A 689 -0.88 8.04 -22.83
N SER A 690 -0.30 6.86 -22.66
CA SER A 690 0.60 6.25 -23.65
C SER A 690 -0.13 5.84 -24.93
N TYR A 691 -1.38 5.38 -24.84
CA TYR A 691 -2.19 5.09 -26.02
C TYR A 691 -2.53 6.38 -26.80
N ARG A 692 -2.82 7.49 -26.12
CA ARG A 692 -2.99 8.80 -26.71
C ARG A 692 -1.74 9.23 -27.49
N ALA A 693 -0.54 9.05 -26.91
CA ALA A 693 0.72 9.32 -27.58
C ALA A 693 0.87 8.49 -28.87
N LEU A 694 0.48 7.22 -28.86
CA LEU A 694 0.48 6.34 -30.05
C LEU A 694 -0.46 6.86 -31.13
N VAL A 695 -1.67 7.31 -30.79
CA VAL A 695 -2.64 7.90 -31.74
C VAL A 695 -2.09 9.19 -32.37
N LEU A 696 -1.48 10.07 -31.56
CA LEU A 696 -0.86 11.30 -32.06
C LEU A 696 0.31 11.01 -32.98
N ALA A 697 1.14 10.03 -32.62
CA ALA A 697 2.25 9.57 -33.45
C ALA A 697 1.78 9.03 -34.81
N ALA A 698 0.72 8.23 -34.83
CA ALA A 698 0.13 7.73 -36.07
C ALA A 698 -0.42 8.85 -36.99
N ALA A 699 -1.01 9.88 -36.38
CA ALA A 699 -1.47 11.08 -37.14
C ALA A 699 -0.33 11.92 -37.68
N ASP A 700 0.86 11.86 -37.11
CA ASP A 700 2.05 12.64 -37.55
C ASP A 700 3.18 11.73 -38.11
N ALA A 701 2.90 10.48 -38.44
CA ALA A 701 3.87 9.46 -38.86
C ALA A 701 4.71 9.90 -40.10
N GLY A 702 4.12 10.66 -41.02
CA GLY A 702 4.79 11.20 -42.19
C GLY A 702 5.85 12.26 -41.88
N ALA A 703 5.80 12.91 -40.71
CA ALA A 703 6.76 13.89 -40.24
C ALA A 703 7.96 13.28 -39.51
N ALA A 704 7.88 12.01 -39.11
CA ALA A 704 8.96 11.30 -38.47
C ALA A 704 10.12 11.04 -39.46
N LYS A 705 11.15 11.85 -39.40
CA LYS A 705 12.31 11.77 -40.31
C LYS A 705 13.58 11.41 -39.53
N SER A 706 14.49 10.67 -40.17
CA SER A 706 15.84 10.44 -39.64
C SER A 706 16.58 11.76 -39.46
N GLY A 707 17.07 12.06 -38.27
CA GLY A 707 17.75 13.30 -37.92
C GLY A 707 17.03 14.20 -36.91
N ASN A 708 15.69 14.10 -36.80
CA ASN A 708 14.89 14.81 -35.81
C ASN A 708 13.97 13.86 -34.99
N ALA A 709 14.31 12.59 -34.91
CA ALA A 709 13.47 11.58 -34.25
C ALA A 709 13.16 11.91 -32.77
N ASN A 710 14.16 12.40 -32.03
CA ASN A 710 14.01 12.79 -30.64
C ASN A 710 13.12 14.03 -30.47
N GLU A 711 13.28 15.05 -31.29
CA GLU A 711 12.42 16.25 -31.27
C GLU A 711 10.98 15.91 -31.65
N TRP A 712 10.81 15.07 -32.67
CA TRP A 712 9.49 14.57 -33.06
C TRP A 712 8.83 13.78 -31.93
N LYS A 713 9.54 12.84 -31.33
CA LYS A 713 9.05 12.07 -30.17
C LYS A 713 8.63 13.00 -29.02
N GLN A 714 9.51 13.95 -28.66
CA GLN A 714 9.20 14.88 -27.55
C GLN A 714 7.96 15.74 -27.86
N LYS A 715 7.80 16.22 -29.06
CA LYS A 715 6.58 16.92 -29.49
C LYS A 715 5.32 16.07 -29.29
N ILE A 716 5.37 14.78 -29.66
CA ILE A 716 4.24 13.87 -29.50
C ILE A 716 3.90 13.67 -28.01
N LEU A 717 4.91 13.44 -27.18
CA LEU A 717 4.72 13.25 -25.74
C LEU A 717 4.17 14.51 -25.05
N ASP A 718 4.69 15.68 -25.40
CA ASP A 718 4.20 16.97 -24.89
C ASP A 718 2.74 17.24 -25.29
N GLU A 719 2.35 16.89 -26.53
CA GLU A 719 0.96 17.01 -26.99
C GLU A 719 0.05 16.02 -26.23
N ALA A 720 0.51 14.78 -26.01
CA ALA A 720 -0.26 13.78 -25.27
C ALA A 720 -0.51 14.20 -23.81
N ALA A 721 0.48 14.82 -23.17
CA ALA A 721 0.40 15.26 -21.79
C ALA A 721 -0.56 16.45 -21.58
N LYS A 722 -0.81 17.29 -22.60
CA LYS A 722 -1.72 18.45 -22.48
C LYS A 722 -3.16 18.06 -22.17
N ASP A 723 -3.62 16.95 -22.71
CA ASP A 723 -4.98 16.46 -22.58
C ASP A 723 -5.10 15.37 -21.52
N GLU A 724 -4.02 15.08 -20.78
CA GLU A 724 -4.06 14.09 -19.69
C GLU A 724 -4.85 14.66 -18.51
N PRO A 725 -5.92 13.96 -18.04
CA PRO A 725 -6.65 14.40 -16.87
C PRO A 725 -5.72 14.49 -15.67
N LYS A 726 -5.65 15.67 -15.05
CA LYS A 726 -4.95 15.81 -13.76
C LYS A 726 -5.72 15.00 -12.74
N GLN A 727 -5.29 13.75 -12.53
CA GLN A 727 -5.87 12.90 -11.50
C GLN A 727 -5.50 13.49 -10.13
N LYS A 728 -6.53 13.88 -9.38
CA LYS A 728 -6.38 14.22 -7.97
C LYS A 728 -6.70 12.97 -7.16
N TYR A 729 -5.75 12.50 -6.40
CA TYR A 729 -5.91 11.40 -5.43
C TYR A 729 -6.16 11.97 -4.03
N THR A 730 -7.00 13.01 -3.95
CA THR A 730 -7.39 13.70 -2.72
C THR A 730 -8.90 13.92 -2.74
N TRP A 731 -9.51 14.05 -1.57
CA TRP A 731 -10.93 14.35 -1.40
C TRP A 731 -11.34 15.69 -2.02
#